data_89c5a1cf8504caf4f8c00b09b13132bd
#
_entry.id   89c5a1cf8504caf4f8c00b09b13132bd
#
_cell.length_a   1.000
_cell.length_b   1.000
_cell.length_c   1.000
_cell.angle_alpha   90.00
_cell.angle_beta   90.00
_cell.angle_gamma   90.00
#
_symmetry.space_group_name_H-M   'P 1'
#
loop_
_entity.id
_entity.type
_entity.pdbx_description
1 polymer ?
#
loop_
_entity_poly.entity_id
_entity_poly.type
_entity_poly.pdbx_seq_one_letter_code
_entity_poly.pdbx_strand_id
1 'polypeptide(L)'
;MKNDLLAYRHIGISEKDEEKMLQKIGVKSLDELIDKTIPANIRLKEPLALPKTMTEYEFGQHIAGLAAKNKLYTTYIGMGWYNTITPAVIQRNVFENPVWYTSYTPYQTEVSQGRLEALMNFQTAVCDLTGMPLANCSLLDEATAAAEAVTMMYALRPRDMQKSGANVVFVDEAVFPQTLAVMTTRAIPQGIELRIGKYHEMEFTPDIFACVLQYPNAAGNVEDYRAFVEKAHAANCKVAVAADILSLTLLTPPGEWGADIVFGTTQRLGTPMFYGGPSAAYFATRDEYKRNMPGRIIGWSKDKYGKLCYRMALQTREQHIKREKATSNICTAQALLATMAGFYAVYHGPEGIRTIAERIHSIAVFLEKSINRLGYKQVNAQYFDTLRFALPDTISAQQIRTIALSKEVNLRYFKNGDVGMSIDETTDIAAVNVLLSIFAIAAGRDWEKTSDVPMASSISTEMKRQSAYLTHEVFNKYHTETEMMRYIKRLDRKDISLAHSMISLGSCTMKLNAAAEMLPLSRPEFMNMHPLVPEDQAEGYRELISNLSEELKIITGFAGVSLQPNSGAAGEYAGLRVIRAYLESIGQGHRNKVLIPASAHGTNPASAIQAGFTTVTCACDAQGNVDMADLRAKAEENKDDLAALMITYPSTHGIFETEIVEICHIIHACGAQVYMDGANMNAQVGLTNPGFIGADVCHLNLHKTFASPHGGGGPGVGPICVAEHLVPFLPGHKLFGNAANQVSGAPFGSAGILPITYGYIRMMGTEGLTRATKIAILSANYLAACLKDTYGIVYRGATGFVGHEMILECRKVHEETGISENDIAKRLMDYGYHAPTLSFPVHGTLMIEPTESESLAELDNFVHVMLTIWDEIQEVKNGEVDKTDNVLVNAPHPEYEVVADTWEHSYTRQKAAYPIESVRENKFWVNVARVDNTLGDRKLLPTCYGCFD
;
A
#
# COMPACT_ATOMS: atom_id res chain seq x y z
N MET A 1 -13.56 -15.28 -31.10
CA MET A 1 -14.99 -15.40 -30.69
C MET A 1 -15.25 -14.35 -29.62
N LYS A 2 -16.50 -13.86 -29.44
CA LYS A 2 -16.78 -12.87 -28.37
C LYS A 2 -16.27 -13.34 -27.01
N ASN A 3 -16.46 -14.62 -26.68
CA ASN A 3 -16.06 -15.19 -25.37
C ASN A 3 -14.54 -15.29 -25.14
N ASP A 4 -13.72 -15.01 -26.14
CA ASP A 4 -12.25 -15.01 -25.98
C ASP A 4 -11.74 -13.66 -25.43
N LEU A 5 -12.59 -12.62 -25.49
CA LEU A 5 -12.27 -11.29 -24.94
C LEU A 5 -12.58 -11.23 -23.45
N LEU A 6 -11.69 -10.62 -22.69
CA LEU A 6 -11.81 -10.50 -21.24
C LEU A 6 -13.10 -9.78 -20.83
N ALA A 7 -13.53 -8.76 -21.56
CA ALA A 7 -14.76 -8.02 -21.27
C ALA A 7 -16.00 -8.90 -21.03
N TYR A 8 -16.12 -10.02 -21.77
CA TYR A 8 -17.24 -10.97 -21.61
C TYR A 8 -17.07 -11.97 -20.47
N ARG A 9 -15.95 -11.95 -19.76
CA ARG A 9 -15.64 -12.80 -18.61
C ARG A 9 -15.37 -12.01 -17.33
N HIS A 10 -15.02 -10.75 -17.47
CA HIS A 10 -14.82 -9.82 -16.35
C HIS A 10 -16.13 -9.13 -15.94
N ILE A 11 -16.91 -8.67 -16.92
CA ILE A 11 -18.18 -7.99 -16.67
C ILE A 11 -19.23 -9.05 -16.33
N GLY A 12 -19.78 -8.96 -15.10
CA GLY A 12 -20.72 -9.95 -14.56
C GLY A 12 -22.15 -9.85 -15.11
N ILE A 13 -22.52 -8.72 -15.73
CA ILE A 13 -23.86 -8.46 -16.24
C ILE A 13 -23.96 -8.85 -17.73
N SER A 14 -24.84 -9.83 -18.03
CA SER A 14 -25.16 -10.21 -19.40
C SER A 14 -26.12 -9.21 -20.07
N GLU A 15 -26.23 -9.23 -21.42
CA GLU A 15 -27.19 -8.40 -22.18
C GLU A 15 -28.64 -8.61 -21.69
N LYS A 16 -29.02 -9.86 -21.37
CA LYS A 16 -30.36 -10.18 -20.84
C LYS A 16 -30.57 -9.65 -19.42
N ASP A 17 -29.54 -9.65 -18.59
CA ASP A 17 -29.62 -9.10 -17.24
C ASP A 17 -29.66 -7.58 -17.26
N GLU A 18 -28.92 -6.95 -18.17
CA GLU A 18 -28.97 -5.50 -18.44
C GLU A 18 -30.41 -5.05 -18.71
N GLU A 19 -31.15 -5.76 -19.58
CA GLU A 19 -32.56 -5.44 -19.87
C GLU A 19 -33.44 -5.44 -18.61
N LYS A 20 -33.29 -6.45 -17.74
CA LYS A 20 -34.04 -6.55 -16.47
C LYS A 20 -33.70 -5.40 -15.51
N MET A 21 -32.41 -5.07 -15.43
CA MET A 21 -31.92 -3.98 -14.57
C MET A 21 -32.44 -2.63 -15.03
N LEU A 22 -32.37 -2.34 -16.34
CA LEU A 22 -32.90 -1.12 -16.95
C LEU A 22 -34.42 -0.98 -16.73
N GLN A 23 -35.16 -2.08 -16.86
CA GLN A 23 -36.60 -2.09 -16.56
C GLN A 23 -36.89 -1.75 -15.08
N LYS A 24 -36.13 -2.30 -14.13
CA LYS A 24 -36.27 -2.01 -12.70
C LYS A 24 -35.94 -0.55 -12.38
N ILE A 25 -34.92 0.00 -13.04
CA ILE A 25 -34.49 1.41 -12.90
C ILE A 25 -35.52 2.35 -13.52
N GLY A 26 -36.21 1.95 -14.59
CA GLY A 26 -37.23 2.73 -15.30
C GLY A 26 -36.64 3.56 -16.43
N VAL A 27 -35.60 3.08 -17.12
CA VAL A 27 -35.01 3.70 -18.31
C VAL A 27 -35.06 2.72 -19.50
N LYS A 28 -35.01 3.24 -20.74
CA LYS A 28 -35.19 2.45 -21.95
C LYS A 28 -33.89 1.79 -22.44
N SER A 29 -32.74 2.37 -22.12
CA SER A 29 -31.43 1.86 -22.56
C SER A 29 -30.32 2.26 -21.60
N LEU A 30 -29.18 1.55 -21.69
CA LEU A 30 -27.97 1.89 -20.96
C LEU A 30 -27.47 3.29 -21.31
N ASP A 31 -27.52 3.69 -22.58
CA ASP A 31 -27.11 5.03 -22.99
C ASP A 31 -28.02 6.12 -22.41
N GLU A 32 -29.35 5.89 -22.32
CA GLU A 32 -30.24 6.82 -21.63
C GLU A 32 -29.86 6.98 -20.14
N LEU A 33 -29.52 5.90 -19.44
CA LEU A 33 -29.04 5.96 -18.05
C LEU A 33 -27.77 6.82 -17.95
N ILE A 34 -26.80 6.56 -18.82
CA ILE A 34 -25.53 7.26 -18.83
C ILE A 34 -25.72 8.76 -19.16
N ASP A 35 -26.56 9.09 -20.13
CA ASP A 35 -26.86 10.47 -20.50
C ASP A 35 -27.57 11.26 -19.39
N LYS A 36 -28.35 10.57 -18.56
CA LYS A 36 -28.98 11.14 -17.38
C LYS A 36 -28.05 11.21 -16.15
N THR A 37 -26.99 10.41 -16.12
CA THR A 37 -26.07 10.34 -14.98
C THR A 37 -24.89 11.28 -15.14
N ILE A 38 -24.27 11.33 -16.31
CA ILE A 38 -23.06 12.10 -16.58
C ILE A 38 -23.41 13.40 -17.29
N PRO A 39 -22.96 14.58 -16.79
CA PRO A 39 -23.21 15.86 -17.46
C PRO A 39 -22.77 15.88 -18.93
N ALA A 40 -23.59 16.41 -19.80
CA ALA A 40 -23.36 16.36 -21.25
C ALA A 40 -22.10 17.14 -21.70
N ASN A 41 -21.72 18.19 -20.96
CA ASN A 41 -20.57 19.04 -21.27
C ASN A 41 -19.21 18.37 -20.97
N ILE A 42 -19.19 17.26 -20.25
CA ILE A 42 -17.97 16.50 -19.96
C ILE A 42 -17.94 15.15 -20.67
N ARG A 43 -18.92 14.83 -21.52
CA ARG A 43 -18.96 13.55 -22.25
C ARG A 43 -17.94 13.54 -23.39
N LEU A 44 -17.08 12.51 -23.42
CA LEU A 44 -16.21 12.26 -24.56
C LEU A 44 -17.05 11.93 -25.80
N LYS A 45 -16.67 12.51 -26.93
CA LYS A 45 -17.35 12.30 -28.22
C LYS A 45 -16.74 11.15 -29.01
N GLU A 46 -15.45 10.93 -28.82
CA GLU A 46 -14.69 9.89 -29.51
C GLU A 46 -14.28 8.80 -28.53
N PRO A 47 -14.23 7.54 -28.98
CA PRO A 47 -13.71 6.44 -28.18
C PRO A 47 -12.24 6.65 -27.83
N LEU A 48 -11.77 6.00 -26.75
CA LEU A 48 -10.36 6.01 -26.38
C LEU A 48 -9.50 5.40 -27.51
N ALA A 49 -8.43 6.07 -27.90
CA ALA A 49 -7.51 5.61 -28.95
C ALA A 49 -6.49 4.58 -28.41
N LEU A 50 -6.96 3.58 -27.66
CA LEU A 50 -6.12 2.51 -27.14
C LEU A 50 -5.69 1.52 -28.22
N PRO A 51 -4.58 0.80 -28.05
CA PRO A 51 -4.17 -0.26 -28.96
C PRO A 51 -5.24 -1.35 -29.08
N LYS A 52 -5.13 -2.17 -30.15
CA LYS A 52 -6.05 -3.29 -30.38
C LYS A 52 -6.16 -4.19 -29.16
N THR A 53 -7.40 -4.55 -28.80
CA THR A 53 -7.73 -5.47 -27.72
C THR A 53 -7.09 -6.85 -27.97
N MET A 54 -6.50 -7.43 -26.94
CA MET A 54 -5.93 -8.77 -26.96
C MET A 54 -6.87 -9.78 -26.32
N THR A 55 -6.91 -10.99 -26.86
CA THR A 55 -7.44 -12.15 -26.12
C THR A 55 -6.47 -12.54 -25.01
N GLU A 56 -6.90 -13.36 -24.06
CA GLU A 56 -6.01 -13.90 -23.00
C GLU A 56 -4.79 -14.62 -23.58
N TYR A 57 -4.99 -15.39 -24.66
CA TYR A 57 -3.90 -16.08 -25.34
C TYR A 57 -2.90 -15.11 -25.97
N GLU A 58 -3.39 -14.10 -26.72
CA GLU A 58 -2.54 -13.07 -27.32
C GLU A 58 -1.77 -12.27 -26.26
N PHE A 59 -2.44 -11.95 -25.15
CA PHE A 59 -1.78 -11.27 -24.02
C PHE A 59 -0.68 -12.16 -23.40
N GLY A 60 -0.97 -13.45 -23.19
CA GLY A 60 0.02 -14.41 -22.71
C GLY A 60 1.28 -14.47 -23.57
N GLN A 61 1.10 -14.47 -24.90
CA GLN A 61 2.20 -14.41 -25.87
C GLN A 61 2.94 -13.07 -25.81
N HIS A 62 2.22 -11.97 -25.76
CA HIS A 62 2.78 -10.63 -25.71
C HIS A 62 3.62 -10.40 -24.46
N ILE A 63 3.09 -10.74 -23.28
CA ILE A 63 3.80 -10.58 -22.02
C ILE A 63 5.03 -11.50 -21.90
N ALA A 64 4.95 -12.72 -22.49
CA ALA A 64 6.11 -13.58 -22.60
C ALA A 64 7.18 -12.99 -23.52
N GLY A 65 6.78 -12.32 -24.59
CA GLY A 65 7.69 -11.57 -25.47
C GLY A 65 8.38 -10.41 -24.77
N LEU A 66 7.66 -9.68 -23.92
CA LEU A 66 8.25 -8.61 -23.08
C LEU A 66 9.21 -9.20 -22.04
N ALA A 67 8.81 -10.26 -21.33
CA ALA A 67 9.65 -10.96 -20.38
C ALA A 67 10.98 -11.40 -21.01
N ALA A 68 10.95 -11.98 -22.22
CA ALA A 68 12.14 -12.45 -22.94
C ALA A 68 13.13 -11.34 -23.33
N LYS A 69 12.73 -10.06 -23.32
CA LYS A 69 13.64 -8.93 -23.52
C LYS A 69 14.44 -8.57 -22.27
N ASN A 70 14.02 -9.01 -21.10
CA ASN A 70 14.72 -8.81 -19.85
C ASN A 70 15.91 -9.81 -19.75
N LYS A 71 17.08 -9.33 -19.35
CA LYS A 71 18.28 -10.15 -19.13
C LYS A 71 18.51 -10.34 -17.64
N LEU A 72 18.20 -11.53 -17.12
CA LEU A 72 18.41 -11.85 -15.70
C LEU A 72 19.87 -12.21 -15.43
N TYR A 73 20.70 -11.20 -15.18
CA TYR A 73 22.05 -11.40 -14.69
C TYR A 73 22.05 -11.58 -13.18
N THR A 74 22.96 -12.42 -12.67
CA THR A 74 23.15 -12.57 -11.23
C THR A 74 23.60 -11.23 -10.64
N THR A 75 22.86 -10.70 -9.67
CA THR A 75 23.04 -9.32 -9.22
C THR A 75 23.53 -9.27 -7.78
N TYR A 76 24.66 -8.57 -7.58
CA TYR A 76 25.26 -8.28 -6.28
C TYR A 76 25.33 -6.76 -6.00
N ILE A 77 24.45 -5.98 -6.61
CA ILE A 77 24.39 -4.52 -6.43
C ILE A 77 24.02 -4.15 -5.00
N GLY A 78 23.09 -4.88 -4.40
CA GLY A 78 22.58 -4.61 -3.06
C GLY A 78 21.76 -3.33 -2.98
N MET A 79 22.15 -2.40 -2.10
CA MET A 79 21.51 -1.09 -1.94
C MET A 79 20.01 -1.17 -1.55
N GLY A 80 19.65 -2.17 -0.74
CA GLY A 80 18.28 -2.36 -0.24
C GLY A 80 17.46 -3.38 -1.01
N TRP A 81 18.00 -3.96 -2.10
CA TRP A 81 17.37 -5.05 -2.86
C TRP A 81 18.33 -6.22 -3.01
N TYR A 82 17.88 -7.40 -2.64
CA TYR A 82 18.69 -8.61 -2.60
C TYR A 82 17.87 -9.79 -3.12
N ASN A 83 18.50 -10.74 -3.79
CA ASN A 83 17.78 -11.97 -4.11
C ASN A 83 17.46 -12.73 -2.82
N THR A 84 16.27 -13.30 -2.79
CA THR A 84 15.79 -14.12 -1.68
C THR A 84 14.99 -15.30 -2.22
N ILE A 85 14.84 -16.34 -1.44
CA ILE A 85 14.09 -17.53 -1.82
C ILE A 85 12.70 -17.44 -1.19
N THR A 86 11.68 -17.18 -2.02
CA THR A 86 10.29 -17.29 -1.57
C THR A 86 9.93 -18.76 -1.39
N PRO A 87 9.59 -19.23 -0.18
CA PRO A 87 9.14 -20.62 0.00
C PRO A 87 7.92 -20.91 -0.88
N ALA A 88 7.93 -21.99 -1.63
CA ALA A 88 6.87 -22.35 -2.55
C ALA A 88 5.49 -22.45 -1.90
N VAL A 89 5.44 -22.89 -0.64
CA VAL A 89 4.20 -22.95 0.15
C VAL A 89 3.62 -21.55 0.41
N ILE A 90 4.45 -20.52 0.56
CA ILE A 90 4.00 -19.13 0.72
C ILE A 90 3.61 -18.56 -0.64
N GLN A 91 4.42 -18.74 -1.67
CA GLN A 91 4.10 -18.28 -3.02
C GLN A 91 2.74 -18.79 -3.47
N ARG A 92 2.52 -20.11 -3.42
CA ARG A 92 1.30 -20.76 -3.91
C ARG A 92 0.06 -20.46 -3.06
N ASN A 93 0.20 -20.45 -1.73
CA ASN A 93 -0.95 -20.36 -0.83
C ASN A 93 -1.23 -18.95 -0.30
N VAL A 94 -0.39 -17.97 -0.62
CA VAL A 94 -0.59 -16.56 -0.23
C VAL A 94 -0.51 -15.65 -1.46
N PHE A 95 0.64 -15.57 -2.12
CA PHE A 95 0.87 -14.63 -3.20
C PHE A 95 -0.01 -14.91 -4.42
N GLU A 96 -0.19 -16.18 -4.78
CA GLU A 96 -1.03 -16.64 -5.90
C GLU A 96 -2.46 -17.00 -5.48
N ASN A 97 -2.82 -16.85 -4.21
CA ASN A 97 -4.13 -17.24 -3.69
C ASN A 97 -5.10 -16.05 -3.59
N PRO A 98 -6.21 -16.04 -4.34
CA PRO A 98 -7.17 -14.94 -4.37
C PRO A 98 -7.81 -14.64 -3.01
N VAL A 99 -7.90 -15.61 -2.10
CA VAL A 99 -8.39 -15.37 -0.73
C VAL A 99 -7.54 -14.32 -0.01
N TRP A 100 -6.22 -14.33 -0.22
CA TRP A 100 -5.29 -13.39 0.41
C TRP A 100 -5.17 -12.07 -0.35
N TYR A 101 -5.10 -12.08 -1.68
CA TYR A 101 -4.83 -10.85 -2.42
C TYR A 101 -6.09 -10.06 -2.81
N THR A 102 -7.31 -10.61 -2.71
CA THR A 102 -8.54 -9.90 -3.07
C THR A 102 -9.22 -9.18 -1.92
N SER A 103 -8.77 -9.35 -0.69
CA SER A 103 -9.29 -8.64 0.48
C SER A 103 -8.77 -7.22 0.57
N TYR A 104 -9.48 -6.36 1.30
CA TYR A 104 -9.05 -4.99 1.59
C TYR A 104 -8.50 -4.87 3.03
N THR A 105 -8.17 -3.63 3.42
CA THR A 105 -7.79 -3.30 4.80
C THR A 105 -8.80 -3.86 5.79
N PRO A 106 -8.36 -4.50 6.88
CA PRO A 106 -9.23 -5.21 7.81
C PRO A 106 -10.03 -4.27 8.74
N TYR A 107 -10.76 -3.31 8.17
CA TYR A 107 -11.62 -2.39 8.93
C TYR A 107 -12.73 -3.11 9.69
N GLN A 108 -13.21 -4.22 9.15
CA GLN A 108 -14.22 -5.05 9.80
C GLN A 108 -13.55 -6.26 10.44
N THR A 109 -13.22 -6.07 11.68
CA THR A 109 -12.38 -6.94 12.49
C THR A 109 -12.90 -8.37 12.58
N GLU A 110 -14.22 -8.55 12.73
CA GLU A 110 -14.84 -9.85 12.98
C GLU A 110 -14.73 -10.82 11.79
N VAL A 111 -14.64 -10.30 10.58
CA VAL A 111 -14.48 -11.08 9.33
C VAL A 111 -13.07 -10.97 8.73
N SER A 112 -12.09 -10.62 9.56
CA SER A 112 -10.70 -10.38 9.15
C SER A 112 -9.69 -10.95 10.14
N GLN A 113 -10.08 -11.90 10.98
CA GLN A 113 -9.24 -12.41 12.07
C GLN A 113 -7.98 -13.15 11.59
N GLY A 114 -8.04 -13.78 10.42
CA GLY A 114 -6.90 -14.46 9.83
C GLY A 114 -5.82 -13.51 9.32
N ARG A 115 -6.21 -12.46 8.58
CA ARG A 115 -5.28 -11.42 8.11
C ARG A 115 -4.69 -10.64 9.27
N LEU A 116 -5.49 -10.33 10.28
CA LEU A 116 -5.03 -9.63 11.49
C LEU A 116 -4.01 -10.47 12.26
N GLU A 117 -4.20 -11.81 12.36
CA GLU A 117 -3.22 -12.72 12.95
C GLU A 117 -1.92 -12.75 12.14
N ALA A 118 -2.00 -12.83 10.82
CA ALA A 118 -0.83 -12.80 9.94
C ALA A 118 -0.03 -11.48 10.08
N LEU A 119 -0.71 -10.34 10.14
CA LEU A 119 -0.07 -9.04 10.37
C LEU A 119 0.50 -8.90 11.80
N MET A 120 -0.12 -9.54 12.80
CA MET A 120 0.44 -9.63 14.16
C MET A 120 1.76 -10.42 14.17
N ASN A 121 1.84 -11.51 13.39
CA ASN A 121 3.11 -12.26 13.24
C ASN A 121 4.20 -11.36 12.65
N PHE A 122 3.86 -10.58 11.61
CA PHE A 122 4.79 -9.61 11.03
C PHE A 122 5.28 -8.58 12.05
N GLN A 123 4.36 -7.94 12.78
CA GLN A 123 4.71 -6.95 13.81
C GLN A 123 5.62 -7.54 14.89
N THR A 124 5.30 -8.74 15.34
CA THR A 124 6.10 -9.44 16.37
C THR A 124 7.50 -9.75 15.87
N ALA A 125 7.61 -10.25 14.62
CA ALA A 125 8.92 -10.52 14.02
C ALA A 125 9.77 -9.25 13.91
N VAL A 126 9.17 -8.13 13.52
CA VAL A 126 9.86 -6.84 13.46
C VAL A 126 10.28 -6.37 14.86
N CYS A 127 9.39 -6.44 15.85
CA CYS A 127 9.73 -6.07 17.24
C CYS A 127 10.93 -6.88 17.75
N ASP A 128 10.86 -8.19 17.60
CA ASP A 128 11.91 -9.10 18.09
C ASP A 128 13.25 -8.87 17.39
N LEU A 129 13.23 -8.75 16.06
CA LEU A 129 14.47 -8.56 15.30
C LEU A 129 15.11 -7.21 15.57
N THR A 130 14.32 -6.13 15.67
CA THR A 130 14.82 -4.77 15.92
C THR A 130 15.14 -4.46 17.37
N GLY A 131 14.71 -5.31 18.32
CA GLY A 131 14.80 -5.04 19.76
C GLY A 131 13.87 -3.92 20.24
N MET A 132 12.80 -3.62 19.51
CA MET A 132 11.85 -2.57 19.81
C MET A 132 10.53 -3.12 20.36
N PRO A 133 9.86 -2.41 21.29
CA PRO A 133 8.63 -2.91 21.90
C PRO A 133 7.39 -2.78 21.02
N LEU A 134 7.43 -1.97 19.96
CA LEU A 134 6.28 -1.65 19.13
C LEU A 134 6.70 -1.51 17.66
N ALA A 135 5.99 -2.20 16.78
CA ALA A 135 6.07 -2.03 15.32
C ALA A 135 4.69 -1.79 14.71
N ASN A 136 4.65 -1.21 13.52
CA ASN A 136 3.44 -1.15 12.69
C ASN A 136 3.31 -2.40 11.79
N CYS A 137 2.19 -2.50 11.08
CA CYS A 137 1.95 -3.65 10.20
C CYS A 137 2.33 -3.42 8.73
N SER A 138 3.02 -2.41 8.39
CA SER A 138 3.86 -2.05 7.23
C SER A 138 3.77 -0.58 6.83
N LEU A 139 4.79 -0.12 6.13
CA LEU A 139 4.83 1.12 5.35
C LEU A 139 5.11 0.78 3.87
N LEU A 140 5.31 1.83 3.04
CA LEU A 140 5.32 1.69 1.58
C LEU A 140 6.66 1.17 1.04
N ASP A 141 7.78 1.72 1.50
CA ASP A 141 9.15 1.29 1.25
C ASP A 141 10.10 1.88 2.30
N GLU A 142 11.39 1.48 2.31
CA GLU A 142 12.38 1.99 3.27
C GLU A 142 12.53 3.50 3.20
N ALA A 143 12.57 4.06 2.00
CA ALA A 143 12.80 5.49 1.81
C ALA A 143 11.64 6.33 2.33
N THR A 144 10.39 5.89 2.13
CA THR A 144 9.22 6.54 2.73
C THR A 144 9.16 6.33 4.24
N ALA A 145 9.59 5.18 4.75
CA ALA A 145 9.70 4.94 6.19
C ALA A 145 10.72 5.89 6.85
N ALA A 146 11.85 6.16 6.18
CA ALA A 146 12.82 7.16 6.61
C ALA A 146 12.21 8.57 6.70
N ALA A 147 11.44 8.96 5.69
CA ALA A 147 10.77 10.26 5.67
C ALA A 147 9.69 10.38 6.76
N GLU A 148 8.95 9.30 7.03
CA GLU A 148 8.01 9.23 8.16
C GLU A 148 8.74 9.32 9.50
N ALA A 149 9.93 8.70 9.65
CA ALA A 149 10.74 8.82 10.86
C ALA A 149 11.17 10.26 11.12
N VAL A 150 11.63 10.97 10.09
CA VAL A 150 11.99 12.40 10.20
C VAL A 150 10.78 13.24 10.64
N THR A 151 9.63 13.04 9.99
CA THR A 151 8.38 13.76 10.33
C THR A 151 7.94 13.47 11.77
N MET A 152 8.01 12.21 12.20
CA MET A 152 7.65 11.79 13.55
C MET A 152 8.60 12.40 14.59
N MET A 153 9.91 12.36 14.36
CA MET A 153 10.89 12.97 15.26
C MET A 153 10.73 14.48 15.36
N TYR A 154 10.38 15.14 14.25
CA TYR A 154 10.08 16.57 14.21
C TYR A 154 8.86 16.92 15.09
N ALA A 155 7.82 16.11 15.04
CA ALA A 155 6.63 16.26 15.89
C ALA A 155 6.93 15.98 17.39
N LEU A 156 7.88 15.09 17.67
CA LEU A 156 8.28 14.70 19.04
C LEU A 156 9.31 15.62 19.68
N ARG A 157 9.70 16.73 19.03
CA ARG A 157 10.67 17.69 19.63
C ARG A 157 10.19 18.18 21.00
N PRO A 158 11.08 18.28 21.99
CA PRO A 158 10.79 18.94 23.25
C PRO A 158 10.30 20.38 23.03
N ARG A 159 9.45 20.88 23.94
CA ARG A 159 8.86 22.23 23.83
C ARG A 159 9.90 23.36 23.64
N ASP A 160 11.05 23.21 24.26
CA ASP A 160 12.11 24.19 24.15
C ASP A 160 12.74 24.21 22.76
N MET A 161 12.95 23.06 22.17
CA MET A 161 13.39 22.92 20.77
C MET A 161 12.34 23.45 19.78
N GLN A 162 11.05 23.23 20.05
CA GLN A 162 9.98 23.82 19.23
C GLN A 162 9.98 25.33 19.28
N LYS A 163 10.18 25.92 20.47
CA LYS A 163 10.24 27.40 20.67
C LYS A 163 11.49 28.03 20.08
N SER A 164 12.63 27.35 20.12
CA SER A 164 13.88 27.81 19.50
C SER A 164 13.90 27.64 17.97
N GLY A 165 12.92 26.96 17.41
CA GLY A 165 12.84 26.70 15.97
C GLY A 165 13.84 25.66 15.49
N ALA A 166 14.29 24.72 16.34
CA ALA A 166 15.18 23.63 15.94
C ALA A 166 14.54 22.80 14.83
N ASN A 167 15.11 22.85 13.64
CA ASN A 167 14.55 22.25 12.43
C ASN A 167 15.58 21.44 11.60
N VAL A 168 16.75 21.18 12.15
CA VAL A 168 17.81 20.43 11.46
C VAL A 168 17.77 18.96 11.87
N VAL A 169 17.77 18.07 10.88
CA VAL A 169 18.04 16.64 11.05
C VAL A 169 19.41 16.33 10.47
N PHE A 170 20.27 15.74 11.27
CA PHE A 170 21.53 15.22 10.76
C PHE A 170 21.29 13.87 10.09
N VAL A 171 21.86 13.68 8.90
CA VAL A 171 21.81 12.40 8.17
C VAL A 171 23.23 11.97 7.85
N ASP A 172 23.58 10.75 8.26
CA ASP A 172 24.88 10.18 7.89
C ASP A 172 25.00 10.06 6.36
N GLU A 173 26.10 10.51 5.79
CA GLU A 173 26.38 10.43 4.34
C GLU A 173 26.36 8.98 3.79
N ALA A 174 26.51 8.02 4.68
CA ALA A 174 26.49 6.60 4.38
C ALA A 174 25.06 5.98 4.38
N VAL A 175 24.00 6.78 4.47
CA VAL A 175 22.61 6.36 4.19
C VAL A 175 22.45 6.15 2.67
N PHE A 176 21.58 5.21 2.26
CA PHE A 176 21.31 4.97 0.85
C PHE A 176 20.87 6.25 0.13
N PRO A 177 21.45 6.56 -1.06
CA PRO A 177 21.17 7.81 -1.77
C PRO A 177 19.71 7.98 -2.19
N GLN A 178 19.00 6.89 -2.51
CA GLN A 178 17.57 6.93 -2.81
C GLN A 178 16.72 7.24 -1.56
N THR A 179 17.11 6.75 -0.40
CA THR A 179 16.47 7.06 0.89
C THR A 179 16.66 8.53 1.25
N LEU A 180 17.90 9.03 1.10
CA LEU A 180 18.22 10.44 1.30
C LEU A 180 17.39 11.36 0.38
N ALA A 181 17.21 10.98 -0.90
CA ALA A 181 16.43 11.79 -1.84
C ALA A 181 14.96 11.91 -1.44
N VAL A 182 14.33 10.83 -1.00
CA VAL A 182 12.93 10.87 -0.52
C VAL A 182 12.81 11.67 0.77
N MET A 183 13.73 11.49 1.72
CA MET A 183 13.75 12.33 2.93
C MET A 183 13.84 13.82 2.57
N THR A 184 14.69 14.18 1.60
CA THR A 184 14.84 15.57 1.14
C THR A 184 13.51 16.10 0.57
N THR A 185 12.85 15.33 -0.30
CA THR A 185 11.55 15.72 -0.88
C THR A 185 10.49 15.97 0.21
N ARG A 186 10.47 15.13 1.26
CA ARG A 186 9.51 15.22 2.36
C ARG A 186 9.83 16.30 3.38
N ALA A 187 11.11 16.61 3.59
CA ALA A 187 11.58 17.60 4.57
C ALA A 187 11.37 19.05 4.11
N ILE A 188 11.64 19.33 2.84
CA ILE A 188 11.56 20.69 2.27
C ILE A 188 10.23 21.38 2.56
N PRO A 189 9.07 20.78 2.29
CA PRO A 189 7.77 21.45 2.52
C PRO A 189 7.47 21.72 3.98
N GLN A 190 8.11 20.99 4.90
CA GLN A 190 7.94 21.15 6.35
C GLN A 190 8.96 22.12 6.96
N GLY A 191 9.82 22.72 6.15
CA GLY A 191 10.88 23.61 6.60
C GLY A 191 11.98 22.88 7.41
N ILE A 192 12.15 21.57 7.19
CA ILE A 192 13.20 20.78 7.83
C ILE A 192 14.45 20.81 6.96
N GLU A 193 15.57 21.16 7.55
CA GLU A 193 16.89 21.12 6.92
C GLU A 193 17.55 19.74 7.12
N LEU A 194 18.04 19.12 6.06
CA LEU A 194 18.89 17.93 6.14
C LEU A 194 20.37 18.35 6.13
N ARG A 195 21.07 18.10 7.23
CA ARG A 195 22.51 18.30 7.34
C ARG A 195 23.21 16.95 7.13
N ILE A 196 23.85 16.79 5.98
CA ILE A 196 24.49 15.54 5.59
C ILE A 196 25.97 15.61 5.96
N GLY A 197 26.50 14.59 6.60
CA GLY A 197 27.90 14.49 6.99
C GLY A 197 28.27 13.15 7.58
N LYS A 198 29.49 13.00 8.05
CA LYS A 198 29.94 11.78 8.73
C LYS A 198 29.58 11.84 10.21
N TYR A 199 28.97 10.77 10.72
CA TYR A 199 28.51 10.73 12.10
C TYR A 199 29.60 10.97 13.14
N HIS A 200 30.85 10.54 12.88
CA HIS A 200 31.99 10.70 13.80
C HIS A 200 32.61 12.11 13.78
N GLU A 201 32.31 12.93 12.76
CA GLU A 201 32.73 14.33 12.67
C GLU A 201 31.62 15.30 13.12
N MET A 202 30.43 14.76 13.49
CA MET A 202 29.26 15.58 13.81
C MET A 202 29.41 16.27 15.18
N GLU A 203 29.07 17.55 15.20
CA GLU A 203 28.87 18.32 16.43
C GLU A 203 27.38 18.57 16.69
N PHE A 204 26.93 18.31 17.92
CA PHE A 204 25.54 18.52 18.31
C PHE A 204 25.28 19.98 18.63
N THR A 205 24.65 20.69 17.72
CA THR A 205 24.22 22.09 17.86
C THR A 205 22.74 22.18 18.25
N PRO A 206 22.29 23.27 18.92
CA PRO A 206 20.92 23.35 19.45
C PRO A 206 19.80 23.35 18.40
N ASP A 207 20.11 23.54 17.13
CA ASP A 207 19.19 23.49 15.99
C ASP A 207 18.92 22.05 15.48
N ILE A 208 19.75 21.08 15.89
CA ILE A 208 19.60 19.68 15.51
C ILE A 208 18.65 18.97 16.47
N PHE A 209 17.54 18.46 15.94
CA PHE A 209 16.53 17.76 16.74
C PHE A 209 16.64 16.22 16.64
N ALA A 210 17.26 15.72 15.59
CA ALA A 210 17.34 14.27 15.33
C ALA A 210 18.51 13.89 14.42
N CYS A 211 18.81 12.59 14.43
CA CYS A 211 19.84 11.97 13.58
C CYS A 211 19.26 10.76 12.86
N VAL A 212 19.72 10.51 11.62
CA VAL A 212 19.39 9.30 10.84
C VAL A 212 20.69 8.60 10.48
N LEU A 213 20.76 7.30 10.80
CA LEU A 213 21.89 6.41 10.56
C LEU A 213 21.44 5.21 9.73
N GLN A 214 22.40 4.44 9.20
CA GLN A 214 22.13 3.17 8.50
C GLN A 214 23.02 2.04 9.00
N TYR A 215 22.46 0.84 9.17
CA TYR A 215 23.10 -0.31 9.83
C TYR A 215 22.70 -1.65 9.16
N PRO A 216 23.60 -2.34 8.45
CA PRO A 216 24.89 -1.85 7.96
C PRO A 216 24.74 -0.63 7.05
N ASN A 217 25.77 0.20 6.92
CA ASN A 217 25.67 1.40 6.11
C ASN A 217 25.76 1.11 4.60
N ALA A 218 25.54 2.12 3.76
CA ALA A 218 25.49 1.96 2.31
C ALA A 218 26.80 1.43 1.69
N ALA A 219 27.93 1.52 2.37
CA ALA A 219 29.19 0.95 1.94
C ALA A 219 29.44 -0.47 2.47
N GLY A 220 28.50 -1.00 3.27
CA GLY A 220 28.57 -2.31 3.90
C GLY A 220 29.24 -2.33 5.28
N ASN A 221 29.66 -1.18 5.82
CA ASN A 221 30.25 -1.14 7.16
C ASN A 221 29.20 -1.40 8.23
N VAL A 222 29.58 -2.20 9.22
CA VAL A 222 28.91 -2.35 10.52
C VAL A 222 29.62 -1.44 11.52
N GLU A 223 28.96 -0.34 11.86
CA GLU A 223 29.52 0.69 12.75
C GLU A 223 28.98 0.51 14.19
N ASP A 224 29.80 0.81 15.19
CA ASP A 224 29.35 0.86 16.59
C ASP A 224 28.80 2.26 16.91
N TYR A 225 27.50 2.41 16.86
CA TYR A 225 26.83 3.67 17.10
C TYR A 225 26.49 3.98 18.57
N ARG A 226 26.81 3.08 19.54
CA ARG A 226 26.42 3.23 20.95
C ARG A 226 26.82 4.56 21.55
N ALA A 227 28.11 4.92 21.43
CA ALA A 227 28.60 6.19 21.96
C ALA A 227 28.03 7.43 21.25
N PHE A 228 27.69 7.30 19.97
CA PHE A 228 27.04 8.36 19.22
C PHE A 228 25.60 8.58 19.72
N VAL A 229 24.84 7.50 19.93
CA VAL A 229 23.46 7.57 20.45
C VAL A 229 23.41 8.16 21.84
N GLU A 230 24.34 7.78 22.73
CA GLU A 230 24.45 8.40 24.07
C GLU A 230 24.67 9.92 24.00
N LYS A 231 25.57 10.37 23.10
CA LYS A 231 25.80 11.81 22.89
C LYS A 231 24.58 12.51 22.29
N ALA A 232 23.90 11.86 21.34
CA ALA A 232 22.68 12.40 20.74
C ALA A 232 21.59 12.61 21.81
N HIS A 233 21.35 11.61 22.65
CA HIS A 233 20.38 11.71 23.73
C HIS A 233 20.77 12.75 24.78
N ALA A 234 22.04 12.89 25.10
CA ALA A 234 22.54 13.96 25.99
C ALA A 234 22.28 15.37 25.43
N ALA A 235 22.21 15.47 24.10
CA ALA A 235 21.84 16.72 23.39
C ALA A 235 20.31 16.85 23.12
N ASN A 236 19.48 15.97 23.68
CA ASN A 236 18.05 15.85 23.43
C ASN A 236 17.68 15.54 21.96
N CYS A 237 18.62 15.02 21.18
CA CYS A 237 18.39 14.58 19.81
C CYS A 237 17.90 13.12 19.78
N LYS A 238 16.88 12.84 18.96
CA LYS A 238 16.40 11.47 18.72
C LYS A 238 17.20 10.79 17.62
N VAL A 239 17.28 9.47 17.67
CA VAL A 239 18.04 8.70 16.68
C VAL A 239 17.13 7.68 15.99
N ALA A 240 17.06 7.78 14.66
CA ALA A 240 16.42 6.80 13.79
C ALA A 240 17.48 6.02 13.01
N VAL A 241 17.28 4.71 12.87
CA VAL A 241 18.23 3.80 12.24
C VAL A 241 17.55 3.02 11.13
N ALA A 242 18.03 3.19 9.89
CA ALA A 242 17.69 2.29 8.80
C ALA A 242 18.48 0.99 8.99
N ALA A 243 17.82 -0.15 9.16
CA ALA A 243 18.51 -1.40 9.43
C ALA A 243 18.15 -2.51 8.44
N ASP A 244 19.12 -3.31 8.03
CA ASP A 244 18.87 -4.55 7.30
C ASP A 244 18.32 -5.61 8.25
N ILE A 245 17.05 -5.96 8.07
CA ILE A 245 16.32 -6.85 9.01
C ILE A 245 16.96 -8.23 9.16
N LEU A 246 17.59 -8.78 8.10
CA LEU A 246 18.24 -10.09 8.14
C LEU A 246 19.56 -10.03 8.93
N SER A 247 20.32 -8.95 8.80
CA SER A 247 21.57 -8.74 9.53
C SER A 247 21.35 -8.74 11.04
N LEU A 248 20.17 -8.31 11.51
CA LEU A 248 19.80 -8.23 12.91
C LEU A 248 19.62 -9.60 13.58
N THR A 249 19.67 -10.68 12.82
CA THR A 249 19.75 -12.04 13.39
C THR A 249 21.15 -12.35 13.96
N LEU A 250 22.19 -11.67 13.47
CA LEU A 250 23.58 -11.83 13.88
C LEU A 250 24.15 -10.61 14.61
N LEU A 251 23.66 -9.41 14.28
CA LEU A 251 24.12 -8.14 14.84
C LEU A 251 23.23 -7.67 15.99
N THR A 252 23.84 -7.03 16.99
CA THR A 252 23.10 -6.39 18.09
C THR A 252 22.08 -5.41 17.52
N PRO A 253 20.77 -5.57 17.81
CA PRO A 253 19.73 -4.75 17.19
C PRO A 253 19.74 -3.30 17.73
N PRO A 254 19.35 -2.32 16.89
CA PRO A 254 19.39 -0.92 17.27
C PRO A 254 18.57 -0.55 18.51
N GLY A 255 17.47 -1.26 18.78
CA GLY A 255 16.66 -1.06 19.99
C GLY A 255 17.43 -1.30 21.28
N GLU A 256 18.40 -2.24 21.28
CA GLU A 256 19.19 -2.59 22.47
C GLU A 256 20.28 -1.56 22.79
N TRP A 257 20.74 -0.81 21.80
CA TRP A 257 21.73 0.24 22.03
C TRP A 257 21.15 1.65 21.96
N GLY A 258 19.82 1.74 22.08
CA GLY A 258 19.14 2.99 22.41
C GLY A 258 18.51 3.75 21.25
N ALA A 259 18.41 3.22 20.04
CA ALA A 259 17.67 3.85 18.96
C ALA A 259 16.24 4.20 19.38
N ASP A 260 15.73 5.35 18.92
CA ASP A 260 14.34 5.78 19.18
C ASP A 260 13.39 5.19 18.14
N ILE A 261 13.87 5.04 16.91
CA ILE A 261 13.14 4.47 15.77
C ILE A 261 14.07 3.53 15.01
N VAL A 262 13.55 2.37 14.60
CA VAL A 262 14.23 1.46 13.68
C VAL A 262 13.29 1.19 12.50
N PHE A 263 13.78 1.41 11.29
CA PHE A 263 13.00 1.22 10.08
C PHE A 263 13.84 0.55 9.00
N GLY A 264 13.19 0.06 7.96
CA GLY A 264 13.85 -0.59 6.83
C GLY A 264 12.86 -1.32 5.95
N THR A 265 13.36 -2.24 5.13
CA THR A 265 12.53 -3.12 4.31
C THR A 265 12.59 -4.57 4.81
N THR A 266 11.49 -5.30 4.67
CA THR A 266 11.44 -6.75 4.91
C THR A 266 11.62 -7.56 3.62
N GLN A 267 12.10 -6.95 2.53
CA GLN A 267 12.27 -7.59 1.23
C GLN A 267 13.08 -8.88 1.33
N ARG A 268 14.11 -8.91 2.15
CA ARG A 268 14.97 -10.10 2.40
C ARG A 268 14.25 -11.29 3.07
N LEU A 269 13.04 -11.09 3.56
CA LEU A 269 12.22 -12.15 4.16
C LEU A 269 11.25 -12.73 3.09
N GLY A 270 11.84 -13.29 2.03
CA GLY A 270 11.12 -14.04 1.00
C GLY A 270 10.30 -13.21 0.01
N THR A 271 10.51 -11.90 -0.11
CA THR A 271 9.84 -11.07 -1.12
C THR A 271 10.75 -10.86 -2.32
N PRO A 272 10.34 -11.20 -3.55
CA PRO A 272 11.14 -10.93 -4.75
C PRO A 272 11.46 -9.45 -4.93
N MET A 273 12.49 -9.13 -5.72
CA MET A 273 12.92 -7.74 -5.95
C MET A 273 11.94 -6.92 -6.81
N PHE A 274 11.20 -7.55 -7.72
CA PHE A 274 10.14 -6.96 -8.54
C PHE A 274 10.51 -5.61 -9.21
N TYR A 275 11.75 -5.49 -9.69
CA TYR A 275 12.26 -4.24 -10.28
C TYR A 275 12.11 -3.02 -9.35
N GLY A 276 12.20 -3.27 -8.03
CA GLY A 276 12.15 -2.24 -6.99
C GLY A 276 11.00 -2.34 -6.00
N GLY A 277 9.96 -3.06 -6.32
CA GLY A 277 8.79 -3.26 -5.45
C GLY A 277 7.60 -3.88 -6.16
N PRO A 278 6.54 -4.23 -5.37
CA PRO A 278 6.30 -3.86 -3.98
C PRO A 278 7.13 -4.65 -2.96
N SER A 279 7.46 -4.02 -1.83
CA SER A 279 8.03 -4.67 -0.65
C SER A 279 7.51 -3.99 0.61
N ALA A 280 7.29 -4.76 1.69
CA ALA A 280 6.83 -4.18 2.93
C ALA A 280 7.99 -3.51 3.68
N ALA A 281 7.90 -2.20 3.88
CA ALA A 281 8.76 -1.54 4.85
C ALA A 281 8.26 -1.79 6.26
N TYR A 282 9.16 -1.84 7.22
CA TYR A 282 8.83 -1.88 8.63
C TYR A 282 9.20 -0.58 9.33
N PHE A 283 8.53 -0.34 10.44
CA PHE A 283 8.77 0.81 11.28
C PHE A 283 8.51 0.40 12.74
N ALA A 284 9.54 0.48 13.56
CA ALA A 284 9.49 0.10 14.96
C ALA A 284 9.96 1.25 15.85
N THR A 285 9.38 1.39 17.03
CA THR A 285 9.67 2.51 17.94
C THR A 285 9.39 2.14 19.39
N ARG A 286 9.69 3.06 20.30
CA ARG A 286 9.43 2.94 21.73
C ARG A 286 7.94 3.07 22.04
N ASP A 287 7.44 2.41 23.08
CA ASP A 287 6.04 2.46 23.47
C ASP A 287 5.53 3.88 23.75
N GLU A 288 6.38 4.73 24.31
CA GLU A 288 6.03 6.13 24.60
C GLU A 288 5.65 6.95 23.36
N TYR A 289 6.09 6.55 22.17
CA TYR A 289 5.82 7.23 20.90
C TYR A 289 4.62 6.66 20.10
N LYS A 290 3.93 5.66 20.61
CA LYS A 290 2.85 4.95 19.91
C LYS A 290 1.77 5.85 19.30
N ARG A 291 1.51 7.02 19.92
CA ARG A 291 0.49 7.96 19.42
C ARG A 291 0.96 8.82 18.25
N ASN A 292 2.26 8.84 17.96
CA ASN A 292 2.87 9.58 16.86
C ASN A 292 3.33 8.65 15.72
N MET A 293 3.25 7.34 15.92
CA MET A 293 3.70 6.34 14.97
C MET A 293 2.88 6.40 13.68
N PRO A 294 3.50 6.41 12.49
CA PRO A 294 2.78 6.31 11.22
C PRO A 294 2.29 4.88 10.96
N GLY A 295 1.32 4.74 10.07
CA GLY A 295 0.80 3.46 9.64
C GLY A 295 -0.11 2.78 10.68
N ARG A 296 -0.58 1.58 10.31
CA ARG A 296 -1.52 0.80 11.11
C ARG A 296 -0.82 -0.05 12.14
N ILE A 297 -1.47 -0.26 13.26
CA ILE A 297 -1.03 -1.13 14.35
C ILE A 297 -2.12 -2.16 14.58
N ILE A 298 -1.75 -3.44 14.64
CA ILE A 298 -2.63 -4.51 15.08
C ILE A 298 -2.42 -4.73 16.58
N GLY A 299 -3.51 -4.97 17.28
CA GLY A 299 -3.48 -5.25 18.72
C GLY A 299 -4.51 -6.31 19.10
N TRP A 300 -4.37 -6.83 20.30
CA TRP A 300 -5.34 -7.72 20.93
C TRP A 300 -6.54 -6.96 21.47
N SER A 301 -7.66 -7.66 21.53
CA SER A 301 -8.86 -7.28 22.28
C SER A 301 -9.60 -8.53 22.71
N LYS A 302 -10.82 -8.33 23.25
CA LYS A 302 -11.79 -9.39 23.54
C LYS A 302 -13.08 -9.09 22.80
N ASP A 303 -13.78 -10.14 22.41
CA ASP A 303 -15.15 -10.00 21.93
C ASP A 303 -16.15 -9.92 23.10
N LYS A 304 -17.44 -9.74 22.77
CA LYS A 304 -18.56 -9.63 23.71
C LYS A 304 -18.59 -10.76 24.76
N TYR A 305 -18.09 -11.96 24.41
CA TYR A 305 -18.08 -13.13 25.30
C TYR A 305 -16.72 -13.38 25.96
N GLY A 306 -15.76 -12.47 25.81
CA GLY A 306 -14.45 -12.55 26.42
C GLY A 306 -13.42 -13.36 25.63
N LYS A 307 -13.76 -13.87 24.43
CA LYS A 307 -12.80 -14.54 23.54
C LYS A 307 -11.77 -13.56 23.02
N LEU A 308 -10.50 -13.96 23.08
CA LEU A 308 -9.40 -13.16 22.54
C LEU A 308 -9.52 -13.03 21.02
N CYS A 309 -9.27 -11.83 20.53
CA CYS A 309 -9.35 -11.49 19.12
C CYS A 309 -8.35 -10.39 18.75
N TYR A 310 -8.09 -10.24 17.47
CA TYR A 310 -7.25 -9.19 16.94
C TYR A 310 -8.08 -8.04 16.41
N ARG A 311 -7.49 -6.84 16.38
CA ARG A 311 -8.10 -5.65 15.77
C ARG A 311 -7.05 -4.65 15.32
N MET A 312 -7.44 -3.71 14.46
CA MET A 312 -6.64 -2.51 14.23
C MET A 312 -6.76 -1.58 15.44
N ALA A 313 -5.62 -1.22 16.03
CA ALA A 313 -5.55 -0.42 17.25
C ALA A 313 -5.19 1.05 16.96
N LEU A 314 -5.60 1.96 17.87
CA LEU A 314 -5.29 3.39 17.83
C LEU A 314 -5.62 4.06 16.49
N GLN A 315 -6.71 3.69 15.83
CA GLN A 315 -7.13 4.23 14.54
C GLN A 315 -7.38 5.75 14.57
N THR A 316 -7.59 6.32 15.75
CA THR A 316 -7.76 7.78 15.93
C THR A 316 -6.54 8.61 15.50
N ARG A 317 -5.40 8.00 15.16
CA ARG A 317 -4.21 8.67 14.59
C ARG A 317 -4.31 8.81 13.07
N GLU A 318 -5.13 7.98 12.42
CA GLU A 318 -5.15 7.81 10.98
C GLU A 318 -5.94 8.91 10.26
N GLN A 319 -5.63 9.10 8.98
CA GLN A 319 -6.14 10.19 8.15
C GLN A 319 -7.67 10.14 7.95
N HIS A 320 -8.30 8.95 7.93
CA HIS A 320 -9.74 8.82 7.78
C HIS A 320 -10.54 9.35 8.99
N ILE A 321 -9.88 9.53 10.15
CA ILE A 321 -10.47 10.11 11.37
C ILE A 321 -9.95 11.53 11.62
N LYS A 322 -8.62 11.72 11.59
CA LYS A 322 -7.97 12.99 11.97
C LYS A 322 -7.80 13.97 10.83
N ARG A 323 -7.95 13.55 9.56
CA ARG A 323 -7.83 14.42 8.39
C ARG A 323 -6.50 15.21 8.39
N GLU A 324 -6.56 16.52 8.37
CA GLU A 324 -5.38 17.44 8.44
C GLU A 324 -4.52 17.29 9.71
N LYS A 325 -5.03 16.66 10.76
CA LYS A 325 -4.32 16.42 12.05
C LYS A 325 -3.78 14.99 12.17
N ALA A 326 -3.82 14.21 11.11
CA ALA A 326 -3.32 12.84 11.11
C ALA A 326 -1.79 12.79 11.28
N THR A 327 -1.28 11.68 11.80
CA THR A 327 0.18 11.46 11.93
C THR A 327 0.86 11.25 10.58
N SER A 328 0.12 10.77 9.57
CA SER A 328 0.58 10.52 8.21
C SER A 328 -0.61 10.51 7.25
N ASN A 329 -0.36 10.66 5.95
CA ASN A 329 -1.37 10.52 4.91
C ASN A 329 -1.58 9.05 4.47
N ILE A 330 -0.80 8.09 4.98
CA ILE A 330 -0.83 6.69 4.55
C ILE A 330 -2.22 6.08 4.78
N CYS A 331 -2.77 5.49 3.72
CA CYS A 331 -4.02 4.72 3.72
C CYS A 331 -3.74 3.27 3.28
N THR A 332 -3.38 3.07 2.01
CA THR A 332 -2.91 1.78 1.49
C THR A 332 -1.43 1.62 1.86
N ALA A 333 -1.09 0.44 2.38
CA ALA A 333 0.28 0.04 2.76
C ALA A 333 0.77 -1.12 1.86
N GLN A 334 1.55 -2.06 2.39
CA GLN A 334 2.06 -3.23 1.69
C GLN A 334 1.68 -4.51 2.45
N ALA A 335 0.39 -4.67 2.73
CA ALA A 335 -0.11 -5.71 3.64
C ALA A 335 0.16 -7.15 3.16
N LEU A 336 0.01 -7.43 1.85
CA LEU A 336 0.28 -8.76 1.30
C LEU A 336 1.75 -9.15 1.48
N LEU A 337 2.66 -8.21 1.20
CA LEU A 337 4.10 -8.44 1.34
C LEU A 337 4.51 -8.57 2.82
N ALA A 338 3.86 -7.81 3.71
CA ALA A 338 4.03 -7.95 5.16
C ALA A 338 3.56 -9.33 5.64
N THR A 339 2.44 -9.81 5.15
CA THR A 339 1.94 -11.17 5.42
C THR A 339 2.94 -12.22 4.94
N MET A 340 3.48 -12.09 3.72
CA MET A 340 4.49 -13.00 3.18
C MET A 340 5.76 -13.02 4.04
N ALA A 341 6.26 -11.85 4.43
CA ALA A 341 7.45 -11.72 5.29
C ALA A 341 7.21 -12.29 6.70
N GLY A 342 6.03 -12.05 7.27
CA GLY A 342 5.62 -12.66 8.54
C GLY A 342 5.57 -14.19 8.45
N PHE A 343 5.03 -14.74 7.37
CA PHE A 343 5.00 -16.19 7.14
C PHE A 343 6.37 -16.77 6.83
N TYR A 344 7.27 -16.01 6.19
CA TYR A 344 8.67 -16.42 6.04
C TYR A 344 9.31 -16.62 7.42
N ALA A 345 9.10 -15.67 8.35
CA ALA A 345 9.58 -15.79 9.72
C ALA A 345 8.95 -16.98 10.46
N VAL A 346 7.67 -17.25 10.26
CA VAL A 346 6.98 -18.42 10.83
C VAL A 346 7.52 -19.72 10.28
N TYR A 347 7.75 -19.79 8.96
CA TYR A 347 8.19 -21.02 8.29
C TYR A 347 9.62 -21.40 8.62
N HIS A 348 10.54 -20.43 8.60
CA HIS A 348 11.94 -20.67 8.90
C HIS A 348 12.24 -20.70 10.40
N GLY A 349 11.48 -19.98 11.21
CA GLY A 349 11.75 -19.83 12.63
C GLY A 349 13.10 -19.14 12.93
N PRO A 350 13.44 -18.98 14.22
CA PRO A 350 14.66 -18.27 14.61
C PRO A 350 15.93 -18.95 14.12
N GLU A 351 15.98 -20.29 14.16
CA GLU A 351 17.15 -21.06 13.73
C GLU A 351 17.34 -21.04 12.22
N GLY A 352 16.24 -21.17 11.44
CA GLY A 352 16.31 -21.16 9.98
C GLY A 352 16.79 -19.81 9.44
N ILE A 353 16.24 -18.69 9.96
CA ILE A 353 16.67 -17.34 9.52
C ILE A 353 18.13 -17.10 9.93
N ARG A 354 18.54 -17.52 11.13
CA ARG A 354 19.93 -17.45 11.57
C ARG A 354 20.86 -18.21 10.63
N THR A 355 20.52 -19.44 10.29
CA THR A 355 21.30 -20.29 9.38
C THR A 355 21.48 -19.63 8.00
N ILE A 356 20.40 -19.01 7.48
CA ILE A 356 20.46 -18.26 6.21
C ILE A 356 21.47 -17.10 6.35
N ALA A 357 21.35 -16.29 7.39
CA ALA A 357 22.25 -15.17 7.64
C ALA A 357 23.71 -15.59 7.85
N GLU A 358 23.95 -16.65 8.61
CA GLU A 358 25.30 -17.20 8.85
C GLU A 358 25.94 -17.74 7.57
N ARG A 359 25.16 -18.40 6.70
CA ARG A 359 25.63 -18.84 5.39
C ARG A 359 26.04 -17.66 4.51
N ILE A 360 25.20 -16.64 4.40
CA ILE A 360 25.48 -15.42 3.64
C ILE A 360 26.77 -14.76 4.16
N HIS A 361 26.87 -14.57 5.46
CA HIS A 361 28.04 -13.98 6.10
C HIS A 361 29.32 -14.82 5.90
N SER A 362 29.22 -16.14 6.01
CA SER A 362 30.35 -17.04 5.79
C SER A 362 30.89 -16.97 4.35
N ILE A 363 29.99 -16.86 3.36
CA ILE A 363 30.35 -16.65 1.95
C ILE A 363 31.06 -15.31 1.80
N ALA A 364 30.58 -14.25 2.42
CA ALA A 364 31.24 -12.94 2.38
C ALA A 364 32.65 -13.01 2.99
N VAL A 365 32.83 -13.65 4.14
CA VAL A 365 34.16 -13.87 4.78
C VAL A 365 35.09 -14.67 3.90
N PHE A 366 34.59 -15.69 3.22
CA PHE A 366 35.38 -16.52 2.32
C PHE A 366 35.84 -15.70 1.09
N LEU A 367 34.96 -14.95 0.49
CA LEU A 367 35.25 -14.08 -0.67
C LEU A 367 36.21 -12.96 -0.29
N GLU A 368 36.04 -12.32 0.87
CA GLU A 368 36.96 -11.31 1.37
C GLU A 368 38.40 -11.86 1.41
N LYS A 369 38.60 -12.99 2.09
CA LYS A 369 39.94 -13.60 2.21
C LYS A 369 40.51 -14.01 0.85
N SER A 370 39.69 -14.59 -0.02
CA SER A 370 40.13 -15.10 -1.31
C SER A 370 40.47 -13.98 -2.28
N ILE A 371 39.67 -12.91 -2.34
CA ILE A 371 39.91 -11.77 -3.20
C ILE A 371 41.13 -10.94 -2.73
N ASN A 372 41.30 -10.79 -1.40
CA ASN A 372 42.49 -10.17 -0.84
C ASN A 372 43.76 -10.90 -1.24
N ARG A 373 43.79 -12.26 -1.30
CA ARG A 373 44.94 -13.06 -1.82
C ARG A 373 45.24 -12.78 -3.30
N LEU A 374 44.25 -12.36 -4.07
CA LEU A 374 44.44 -11.95 -5.47
C LEU A 374 45.07 -10.54 -5.61
N GLY A 375 45.28 -9.84 -4.49
CA GLY A 375 45.97 -8.54 -4.46
C GLY A 375 45.01 -7.35 -4.34
N TYR A 376 43.72 -7.57 -4.16
CA TYR A 376 42.75 -6.52 -3.83
C TYR A 376 42.82 -6.18 -2.36
N LYS A 377 42.28 -5.05 -1.97
CA LYS A 377 42.20 -4.64 -0.56
C LYS A 377 40.76 -4.41 -0.13
N GLN A 378 40.26 -5.28 0.75
CA GLN A 378 38.96 -5.04 1.43
C GLN A 378 39.02 -3.72 2.20
N VAL A 379 38.01 -2.86 2.01
CA VAL A 379 37.94 -1.51 2.59
C VAL A 379 37.16 -1.50 3.91
N ASN A 380 36.01 -2.14 3.97
CA ASN A 380 35.18 -2.18 5.18
C ASN A 380 35.68 -3.27 6.16
N ALA A 381 36.01 -2.85 7.38
CA ALA A 381 36.62 -3.73 8.39
C ALA A 381 35.62 -4.68 9.08
N GLN A 382 34.40 -4.21 9.30
CA GLN A 382 33.29 -4.98 9.86
C GLN A 382 32.13 -4.93 8.84
N TYR A 383 31.55 -6.05 8.52
CA TYR A 383 30.48 -6.18 7.52
C TYR A 383 29.57 -7.34 7.86
N PHE A 384 28.38 -7.36 7.28
CA PHE A 384 27.48 -8.51 7.29
C PHE A 384 27.63 -9.32 5.98
N ASP A 385 27.20 -8.76 4.86
CA ASP A 385 27.14 -9.42 3.56
C ASP A 385 27.76 -8.60 2.42
N THR A 386 27.97 -7.30 2.66
CA THR A 386 28.42 -6.37 1.62
C THR A 386 29.91 -6.11 1.76
N LEU A 387 30.64 -6.45 0.71
CA LEU A 387 32.09 -6.26 0.59
C LEU A 387 32.39 -5.09 -0.34
N ARG A 388 33.45 -4.33 -0.01
CA ARG A 388 33.96 -3.26 -0.86
C ARG A 388 35.47 -3.39 -0.99
N PHE A 389 35.98 -3.42 -2.24
CA PHE A 389 37.38 -3.58 -2.56
C PHE A 389 37.96 -2.34 -3.25
N ALA A 390 39.03 -1.83 -2.70
CA ALA A 390 39.92 -0.94 -3.43
C ALA A 390 40.75 -1.76 -4.45
N LEU A 391 40.84 -1.24 -5.66
CA LEU A 391 41.52 -1.92 -6.75
C LEU A 391 43.01 -1.58 -6.76
N PRO A 392 43.91 -2.54 -7.14
CA PRO A 392 45.30 -2.22 -7.45
C PRO A 392 45.38 -1.21 -8.61
N ASP A 393 46.38 -0.36 -8.63
CA ASP A 393 46.60 0.67 -9.67
C ASP A 393 46.63 0.12 -11.12
N THR A 394 46.90 -1.16 -11.26
CA THR A 394 46.94 -1.86 -12.58
C THR A 394 45.58 -2.34 -13.06
N ILE A 395 44.54 -2.23 -12.23
CA ILE A 395 43.20 -2.76 -12.53
C ILE A 395 42.16 -1.64 -12.42
N SER A 396 41.40 -1.43 -13.47
CA SER A 396 40.32 -0.44 -13.47
C SER A 396 38.96 -1.09 -13.13
N ALA A 397 38.08 -0.31 -12.55
CA ALA A 397 36.67 -0.72 -12.32
C ALA A 397 35.97 -1.10 -13.63
N GLN A 398 36.33 -0.44 -14.76
CA GLN A 398 35.78 -0.76 -16.06
C GLN A 398 36.22 -2.13 -16.57
N GLN A 399 37.48 -2.55 -16.27
CA GLN A 399 37.96 -3.89 -16.61
C GLN A 399 37.18 -4.95 -15.84
N ILE A 400 36.98 -4.77 -14.50
CA ILE A 400 36.14 -5.67 -13.68
C ILE A 400 34.74 -5.73 -14.27
N ARG A 401 34.14 -4.57 -14.61
CA ARG A 401 32.81 -4.49 -15.19
C ARG A 401 32.66 -5.28 -16.48
N THR A 402 33.64 -5.14 -17.40
CA THR A 402 33.63 -5.87 -18.67
C THR A 402 33.63 -7.38 -18.43
N ILE A 403 34.50 -7.85 -17.54
CA ILE A 403 34.63 -9.28 -17.21
C ILE A 403 33.33 -9.76 -16.52
N ALA A 404 32.80 -9.02 -15.54
CA ALA A 404 31.60 -9.38 -14.82
C ALA A 404 30.38 -9.50 -15.78
N LEU A 405 30.18 -8.51 -16.65
CA LEU A 405 29.11 -8.56 -17.65
C LEU A 405 29.26 -9.71 -18.65
N SER A 406 30.51 -10.08 -19.04
CA SER A 406 30.74 -11.26 -19.89
C SER A 406 30.37 -12.60 -19.21
N LYS A 407 30.21 -12.59 -17.90
CA LYS A 407 29.78 -13.71 -17.06
C LYS A 407 28.36 -13.53 -16.52
N GLU A 408 27.61 -12.57 -17.07
CA GLU A 408 26.24 -12.27 -16.67
C GLU A 408 26.11 -11.93 -15.17
N VAL A 409 27.07 -11.13 -14.66
CA VAL A 409 27.12 -10.70 -13.26
C VAL A 409 27.10 -9.17 -13.17
N ASN A 410 26.25 -8.64 -12.30
CA ASN A 410 26.20 -7.23 -11.93
C ASN A 410 26.86 -7.01 -10.57
N LEU A 411 27.84 -6.09 -10.53
CA LEU A 411 28.49 -5.62 -9.31
C LEU A 411 28.17 -4.14 -9.09
N ARG A 412 28.46 -3.63 -7.90
CA ARG A 412 28.38 -2.20 -7.58
C ARG A 412 29.69 -1.51 -7.85
N TYR A 413 29.65 -0.34 -8.51
CA TYR A 413 30.82 0.48 -8.83
C TYR A 413 30.73 1.83 -8.13
N PHE A 414 31.74 2.17 -7.33
CA PHE A 414 31.83 3.42 -6.59
C PHE A 414 32.53 4.51 -7.39
N LYS A 415 32.19 5.77 -7.13
CA LYS A 415 32.79 6.94 -7.84
C LYS A 415 34.30 7.05 -7.71
N ASN A 416 34.86 6.57 -6.58
CA ASN A 416 36.31 6.55 -6.34
C ASN A 416 37.04 5.37 -7.01
N GLY A 417 36.34 4.55 -7.78
CA GLY A 417 36.91 3.40 -8.48
C GLY A 417 36.86 2.06 -7.73
N ASP A 418 36.39 2.05 -6.49
CA ASP A 418 36.18 0.79 -5.75
C ASP A 418 35.05 -0.05 -6.36
N VAL A 419 35.08 -1.35 -6.12
CA VAL A 419 34.07 -2.31 -6.53
C VAL A 419 33.47 -2.97 -5.31
N GLY A 420 32.16 -3.06 -5.27
CA GLY A 420 31.39 -3.70 -4.20
C GLY A 420 30.54 -4.86 -4.68
N MET A 421 30.21 -5.73 -3.74
CA MET A 421 29.25 -6.82 -3.92
C MET A 421 28.50 -7.07 -2.63
N SER A 422 27.20 -7.32 -2.74
CA SER A 422 26.33 -7.72 -1.63
C SER A 422 25.90 -9.17 -1.82
N ILE A 423 26.31 -10.04 -0.93
CA ILE A 423 25.99 -11.48 -0.98
C ILE A 423 24.55 -11.68 -0.49
N ASP A 424 23.84 -12.62 -1.08
CA ASP A 424 22.45 -12.87 -0.79
C ASP A 424 22.11 -14.37 -0.62
N GLU A 425 20.84 -14.65 -0.34
CA GLU A 425 20.36 -16.00 -0.04
C GLU A 425 20.53 -16.97 -1.22
N THR A 426 20.56 -16.49 -2.46
CA THR A 426 20.67 -17.32 -3.65
C THR A 426 22.12 -17.64 -4.04
N THR A 427 23.10 -17.02 -3.37
CA THR A 427 24.52 -17.24 -3.67
C THR A 427 24.94 -18.65 -3.26
N ASP A 428 25.31 -19.48 -4.22
CA ASP A 428 25.80 -20.84 -4.05
C ASP A 428 27.30 -20.97 -4.36
N ILE A 429 27.84 -22.17 -4.27
CA ILE A 429 29.25 -22.46 -4.56
C ILE A 429 29.62 -22.15 -6.01
N ALA A 430 28.71 -22.37 -6.96
CA ALA A 430 28.95 -22.05 -8.36
C ALA A 430 29.10 -20.54 -8.57
N ALA A 431 28.21 -19.78 -7.95
CA ALA A 431 28.25 -18.31 -7.97
C ALA A 431 29.52 -17.76 -7.28
N VAL A 432 29.93 -18.32 -6.14
CA VAL A 432 31.22 -17.99 -5.48
C VAL A 432 32.38 -18.18 -6.43
N ASN A 433 32.44 -19.29 -7.16
CA ASN A 433 33.49 -19.56 -8.13
C ASN A 433 33.45 -18.59 -9.32
N VAL A 434 32.27 -18.17 -9.77
CA VAL A 434 32.15 -17.13 -10.80
C VAL A 434 32.73 -15.80 -10.31
N LEU A 435 32.33 -15.37 -9.09
CA LEU A 435 32.86 -14.15 -8.49
C LEU A 435 34.40 -14.17 -8.37
N LEU A 436 34.96 -15.25 -7.82
CA LEU A 436 36.41 -15.40 -7.74
C LEU A 436 37.10 -15.32 -9.10
N SER A 437 36.50 -15.95 -10.11
CA SER A 437 37.06 -15.91 -11.49
C SER A 437 37.09 -14.51 -12.08
N ILE A 438 36.12 -13.64 -11.77
CA ILE A 438 36.09 -12.25 -12.25
C ILE A 438 37.31 -11.49 -11.74
N PHE A 439 37.56 -11.55 -10.44
CA PHE A 439 38.70 -10.86 -9.83
C PHE A 439 40.03 -11.47 -10.20
N ALA A 440 40.13 -12.78 -10.32
CA ALA A 440 41.36 -13.49 -10.72
C ALA A 440 41.74 -13.15 -12.16
N ILE A 441 40.80 -13.18 -13.11
CA ILE A 441 41.04 -12.83 -14.52
C ILE A 441 41.51 -11.37 -14.63
N ALA A 442 40.87 -10.45 -13.91
CA ALA A 442 41.26 -9.04 -13.92
C ALA A 442 42.65 -8.82 -13.34
N ALA A 443 43.04 -9.60 -12.35
CA ALA A 443 44.38 -9.55 -11.75
C ALA A 443 45.47 -10.30 -12.57
N GLY A 444 45.08 -11.03 -13.60
CA GLY A 444 46.00 -11.91 -14.34
C GLY A 444 46.60 -13.01 -13.45
N ARG A 445 45.87 -13.51 -12.50
CA ARG A 445 46.30 -14.52 -11.50
C ARG A 445 45.52 -15.80 -11.64
N ASP A 446 46.21 -16.90 -11.37
CA ASP A 446 45.56 -18.21 -11.21
C ASP A 446 44.72 -18.24 -9.92
N TRP A 447 43.68 -19.03 -9.95
CA TRP A 447 42.79 -19.27 -8.79
C TRP A 447 42.30 -20.70 -8.80
N GLU A 448 42.02 -21.24 -7.60
CA GLU A 448 41.50 -22.58 -7.42
C GLU A 448 40.00 -22.52 -7.19
N LYS A 449 39.27 -23.42 -7.87
CA LYS A 449 37.84 -23.60 -7.60
C LYS A 449 37.65 -24.15 -6.21
N THR A 450 36.75 -23.55 -5.43
CA THR A 450 36.31 -24.13 -4.18
C THR A 450 35.15 -25.09 -4.39
N SER A 451 35.11 -26.16 -3.59
CA SER A 451 33.99 -27.09 -3.49
C SER A 451 33.15 -26.87 -2.24
N ASP A 452 33.60 -26.01 -1.34
CA ASP A 452 32.97 -25.74 -0.06
C ASP A 452 33.33 -24.35 0.46
N VAL A 453 32.45 -23.79 1.30
CA VAL A 453 32.66 -22.56 2.06
C VAL A 453 32.48 -22.89 3.53
N PRO A 454 33.56 -22.92 4.32
CA PRO A 454 33.43 -23.21 5.72
C PRO A 454 32.69 -22.10 6.48
N MET A 455 31.89 -22.50 7.47
CA MET A 455 31.22 -21.56 8.36
C MET A 455 32.27 -20.72 9.10
N ALA A 456 32.11 -19.40 8.97
CA ALA A 456 33.02 -18.42 9.55
C ALA A 456 32.32 -17.12 9.89
N SER A 457 32.82 -16.37 10.85
CA SER A 457 32.32 -15.04 11.18
C SER A 457 33.48 -14.06 11.39
N SER A 458 33.35 -12.85 10.86
CA SER A 458 34.25 -11.73 11.12
C SER A 458 33.62 -10.68 12.04
N ILE A 459 32.36 -10.89 12.47
CA ILE A 459 31.64 -9.99 13.38
C ILE A 459 32.33 -10.04 14.75
N SER A 460 32.73 -8.88 15.28
CA SER A 460 33.32 -8.77 16.59
C SER A 460 32.35 -9.17 17.71
N THR A 461 32.86 -9.64 18.85
CA THR A 461 32.02 -10.11 19.96
C THR A 461 31.07 -9.02 20.47
N GLU A 462 31.51 -7.76 20.45
CA GLU A 462 30.75 -6.58 20.93
C GLU A 462 29.58 -6.26 20.02
N MET A 463 29.66 -6.61 18.72
CA MET A 463 28.63 -6.37 17.73
C MET A 463 27.69 -7.55 17.53
N LYS A 464 28.04 -8.72 18.08
CA LYS A 464 27.22 -9.93 17.99
C LYS A 464 25.93 -9.79 18.78
N ARG A 465 24.83 -10.19 18.20
CA ARG A 465 23.57 -10.35 18.89
C ARG A 465 23.65 -11.40 19.99
N GLN A 466 23.21 -11.05 21.20
CA GLN A 466 23.13 -11.96 22.37
C GLN A 466 21.67 -12.28 22.72
N SER A 467 20.72 -11.39 22.39
CA SER A 467 19.32 -11.54 22.71
C SER A 467 18.64 -12.61 21.87
N ALA A 468 17.73 -13.36 22.49
CA ALA A 468 16.81 -14.23 21.78
C ALA A 468 15.80 -13.41 20.96
N TYR A 469 15.22 -14.03 19.94
CA TYR A 469 14.18 -13.46 19.09
C TYR A 469 13.28 -14.57 18.55
N LEU A 470 12.07 -14.23 18.08
CA LEU A 470 11.09 -15.17 17.56
C LEU A 470 10.82 -16.35 18.51
N THR A 471 10.74 -16.06 19.82
CA THR A 471 10.56 -17.07 20.85
C THR A 471 9.10 -17.51 21.02
N HIS A 472 8.14 -16.78 20.45
CA HIS A 472 6.74 -17.15 20.52
C HIS A 472 6.44 -18.45 19.76
N GLU A 473 5.46 -19.23 20.24
CA GLU A 473 5.10 -20.55 19.71
C GLU A 473 4.88 -20.56 18.19
N VAL A 474 4.27 -19.53 17.62
CA VAL A 474 3.97 -19.45 16.18
C VAL A 474 5.24 -19.55 15.31
N PHE A 475 6.37 -19.04 15.77
CA PHE A 475 7.65 -19.08 15.06
C PHE A 475 8.43 -20.39 15.29
N ASN A 476 7.91 -21.30 16.11
CA ASN A 476 8.57 -22.53 16.51
C ASN A 476 7.74 -23.79 16.23
N LYS A 477 6.71 -23.67 15.36
CA LYS A 477 5.73 -24.75 15.17
C LYS A 477 5.51 -25.18 13.72
N TYR A 478 5.51 -24.26 12.76
CA TYR A 478 5.02 -24.53 11.40
C TYR A 478 6.15 -24.60 10.37
N HIS A 479 7.11 -25.52 10.57
CA HIS A 479 8.33 -25.61 9.76
C HIS A 479 8.25 -26.63 8.62
N THR A 480 7.18 -27.41 8.53
CA THR A 480 6.97 -28.34 7.42
C THR A 480 5.95 -27.78 6.42
N GLU A 481 6.07 -28.18 5.15
CA GLU A 481 5.11 -27.84 4.09
C GLU A 481 3.66 -28.06 4.53
N THR A 482 3.38 -29.24 5.12
CA THR A 482 2.03 -29.61 5.55
C THR A 482 1.50 -28.74 6.67
N GLU A 483 2.33 -28.49 7.69
CA GLU A 483 1.93 -27.65 8.83
C GLU A 483 1.72 -26.21 8.40
N MET A 484 2.62 -25.64 7.60
CA MET A 484 2.50 -24.29 7.10
C MET A 484 1.28 -24.11 6.20
N MET A 485 1.02 -25.03 5.26
CA MET A 485 -0.17 -25.01 4.43
C MET A 485 -1.46 -25.06 5.26
N ARG A 486 -1.51 -25.91 6.28
CA ARG A 486 -2.66 -26.02 7.19
C ARG A 486 -2.81 -24.77 8.07
N TYR A 487 -1.72 -24.14 8.47
CA TYR A 487 -1.76 -22.87 9.21
C TYR A 487 -2.34 -21.78 8.34
N ILE A 488 -1.82 -21.56 7.13
CA ILE A 488 -2.35 -20.58 6.17
C ILE A 488 -3.85 -20.84 5.91
N LYS A 489 -4.24 -22.10 5.68
CA LYS A 489 -5.65 -22.46 5.44
C LYS A 489 -6.55 -22.23 6.66
N ARG A 490 -6.04 -22.39 7.86
CA ARG A 490 -6.79 -22.08 9.09
C ARG A 490 -7.02 -20.59 9.24
N LEU A 491 -6.09 -19.74 8.78
CA LEU A 491 -6.26 -18.30 8.80
C LEU A 491 -7.25 -17.83 7.74
N ASP A 492 -7.15 -18.32 6.51
CA ASP A 492 -8.02 -17.87 5.42
C ASP A 492 -9.51 -18.17 5.67
N ARG A 493 -9.82 -19.24 6.41
CA ARG A 493 -11.18 -19.59 6.82
C ARG A 493 -11.83 -18.59 7.78
N LYS A 494 -11.04 -17.70 8.41
CA LYS A 494 -11.54 -16.70 9.34
C LYS A 494 -11.92 -15.38 8.64
N ASP A 495 -11.70 -15.30 7.32
CA ASP A 495 -11.77 -14.04 6.59
C ASP A 495 -12.75 -14.12 5.42
N ILE A 496 -13.45 -13.01 5.15
CA ILE A 496 -14.17 -12.80 3.90
C ILE A 496 -13.25 -12.10 2.89
N SER A 497 -13.24 -12.61 1.65
CA SER A 497 -12.55 -12.05 0.49
C SER A 497 -13.50 -12.02 -0.71
N LEU A 498 -13.08 -11.43 -1.84
CA LEU A 498 -13.86 -11.48 -3.08
C LEU A 498 -14.03 -12.88 -3.66
N ALA A 499 -13.21 -13.83 -3.24
CA ALA A 499 -13.39 -15.24 -3.58
C ALA A 499 -14.55 -15.90 -2.80
N HIS A 500 -15.12 -15.23 -1.82
CA HIS A 500 -16.23 -15.70 -1.00
C HIS A 500 -17.57 -15.06 -1.42
N SER A 501 -17.63 -13.72 -1.47
CA SER A 501 -18.82 -12.95 -1.82
C SER A 501 -18.43 -11.57 -2.33
N MET A 502 -19.40 -10.82 -2.85
CA MET A 502 -19.23 -9.40 -3.13
C MET A 502 -18.78 -8.65 -1.88
N ILE A 503 -17.87 -7.71 -2.06
CA ILE A 503 -17.45 -6.75 -1.02
C ILE A 503 -17.81 -5.35 -1.51
N SER A 504 -18.95 -4.84 -1.09
CA SER A 504 -19.55 -3.60 -1.60
C SER A 504 -19.01 -2.33 -0.93
N LEU A 505 -17.72 -2.27 -0.64
CA LEU A 505 -17.07 -1.12 0.01
C LEU A 505 -17.01 0.11 -0.91
N GLY A 506 -17.85 1.09 -0.67
CA GLY A 506 -17.71 2.41 -1.30
C GLY A 506 -16.66 3.25 -0.57
N SER A 507 -15.99 3.96 -1.23
CA SER A 507 -15.30 4.26 -2.47
C SER A 507 -14.01 3.45 -2.65
N CYS A 508 -14.07 2.14 -2.67
CA CYS A 508 -12.89 1.28 -2.70
C CYS A 508 -12.77 0.46 -3.99
N THR A 509 -13.83 0.39 -4.79
CA THR A 509 -13.89 -0.35 -6.06
C THR A 509 -13.34 -1.77 -5.92
N MET A 510 -14.02 -2.59 -5.13
CA MET A 510 -13.63 -3.98 -4.86
C MET A 510 -14.06 -4.87 -6.02
N LYS A 511 -13.28 -4.92 -7.08
CA LYS A 511 -13.50 -5.84 -8.21
C LYS A 511 -12.54 -7.02 -8.21
N LEU A 512 -13.04 -8.18 -8.57
CA LEU A 512 -12.18 -9.35 -8.77
C LEU A 512 -11.39 -9.18 -10.08
N ASN A 513 -10.09 -9.38 -10.02
CA ASN A 513 -9.21 -9.37 -11.18
C ASN A 513 -9.14 -10.77 -11.83
N ALA A 514 -8.87 -10.80 -13.13
CA ALA A 514 -8.72 -12.06 -13.86
C ALA A 514 -7.42 -12.78 -13.47
N ALA A 515 -7.45 -14.11 -13.45
CA ALA A 515 -6.26 -14.92 -13.17
C ALA A 515 -5.13 -14.66 -14.18
N ALA A 516 -5.47 -14.42 -15.45
CA ALA A 516 -4.49 -14.11 -16.49
C ALA A 516 -3.69 -12.82 -16.22
N GLU A 517 -4.25 -11.87 -15.49
CA GLU A 517 -3.57 -10.65 -15.10
C GLU A 517 -2.49 -10.89 -14.03
N MET A 518 -2.67 -11.94 -13.20
CA MET A 518 -1.75 -12.31 -12.13
C MET A 518 -0.58 -13.18 -12.59
N LEU A 519 -0.75 -13.98 -13.63
CA LEU A 519 0.26 -14.94 -14.10
C LEU A 519 1.63 -14.32 -14.43
N PRO A 520 1.74 -13.10 -14.98
CA PRO A 520 3.02 -12.47 -15.26
C PRO A 520 3.87 -12.25 -14.01
N LEU A 521 3.26 -12.08 -12.84
CA LEU A 521 3.96 -11.78 -11.60
C LEU A 521 4.83 -12.95 -11.09
N SER A 522 4.50 -14.17 -11.47
CA SER A 522 5.28 -15.37 -11.10
C SER A 522 6.38 -15.72 -12.11
N ARG A 523 6.61 -14.88 -13.15
CA ARG A 523 7.70 -15.10 -14.11
C ARG A 523 9.02 -14.58 -13.53
N PRO A 524 10.09 -15.39 -13.56
CA PRO A 524 11.39 -14.98 -13.03
C PRO A 524 11.91 -13.64 -13.63
N GLU A 525 11.63 -13.39 -14.90
CA GLU A 525 12.07 -12.18 -15.61
C GLU A 525 11.43 -10.90 -15.07
N PHE A 526 10.28 -11.00 -14.39
CA PHE A 526 9.64 -9.89 -13.69
C PHE A 526 9.91 -9.93 -12.18
N MET A 527 9.95 -11.11 -11.56
CA MET A 527 10.18 -11.25 -10.11
C MET A 527 11.59 -10.83 -9.68
N ASN A 528 12.61 -11.30 -10.40
CA ASN A 528 14.00 -11.28 -9.93
C ASN A 528 14.84 -10.13 -10.54
N MET A 529 14.19 -9.17 -11.17
CA MET A 529 14.88 -8.01 -11.74
C MET A 529 15.22 -7.00 -10.64
N HIS A 530 16.50 -6.66 -10.52
CA HIS A 530 16.94 -5.62 -9.60
C HIS A 530 16.69 -4.21 -10.21
N PRO A 531 16.22 -3.21 -9.44
CA PRO A 531 15.82 -1.90 -9.98
C PRO A 531 16.98 -1.05 -10.53
N LEU A 532 18.21 -1.38 -10.20
CA LEU A 532 19.40 -0.61 -10.57
C LEU A 532 20.30 -1.34 -11.57
N VAL A 533 19.79 -2.35 -12.27
CA VAL A 533 20.54 -2.98 -13.37
C VAL A 533 20.73 -2.00 -14.54
N PRO A 534 21.72 -2.21 -15.40
CA PRO A 534 21.84 -1.47 -16.65
C PRO A 534 20.55 -1.53 -17.47
N GLU A 535 20.23 -0.42 -18.15
CA GLU A 535 18.96 -0.27 -18.88
C GLU A 535 18.73 -1.33 -19.95
N ASP A 536 19.80 -1.78 -20.61
CA ASP A 536 19.75 -2.85 -21.62
C ASP A 536 19.45 -4.25 -21.05
N GLN A 537 19.45 -4.39 -19.74
CA GLN A 537 19.03 -5.62 -19.08
C GLN A 537 17.54 -5.62 -18.72
N ALA A 538 16.88 -4.46 -18.68
CA ALA A 538 15.48 -4.29 -18.27
C ALA A 538 14.58 -3.80 -19.44
N GLU A 539 14.92 -4.11 -20.67
CA GLU A 539 14.20 -3.63 -21.86
C GLU A 539 12.72 -4.00 -21.84
N GLY A 540 12.38 -5.22 -21.39
CA GLY A 540 11.00 -5.66 -21.30
C GLY A 540 10.18 -4.89 -20.27
N TYR A 541 10.72 -4.60 -19.08
CA TYR A 541 10.10 -3.72 -18.10
C TYR A 541 9.92 -2.31 -18.62
N ARG A 542 10.96 -1.74 -19.25
CA ARG A 542 10.93 -0.37 -19.78
C ARG A 542 9.87 -0.21 -20.87
N GLU A 543 9.74 -1.19 -21.76
CA GLU A 543 8.70 -1.19 -22.80
C GLU A 543 7.30 -1.32 -22.18
N LEU A 544 7.11 -2.22 -21.21
CA LEU A 544 5.84 -2.34 -20.49
C LEU A 544 5.47 -1.02 -19.81
N ILE A 545 6.40 -0.40 -19.06
CA ILE A 545 6.21 0.87 -18.35
C ILE A 545 5.89 2.00 -19.32
N SER A 546 6.59 2.07 -20.47
CA SER A 546 6.33 3.07 -21.50
C SER A 546 4.94 2.90 -22.10
N ASN A 547 4.58 1.68 -22.49
CA ASN A 547 3.27 1.38 -23.07
C ASN A 547 2.14 1.69 -22.08
N LEU A 548 2.26 1.25 -20.83
CA LEU A 548 1.28 1.54 -19.79
C LEU A 548 1.15 3.05 -19.55
N SER A 549 2.27 3.79 -19.56
CA SER A 549 2.24 5.24 -19.40
C SER A 549 1.48 5.92 -20.54
N GLU A 550 1.68 5.49 -21.79
CA GLU A 550 0.92 6.03 -22.94
C GLU A 550 -0.57 5.67 -22.84
N GLU A 551 -0.91 4.46 -22.45
CA GLU A 551 -2.31 4.05 -22.25
C GLU A 551 -2.99 4.86 -21.14
N LEU A 552 -2.31 5.14 -20.04
CA LEU A 552 -2.83 5.98 -18.97
C LEU A 552 -2.99 7.45 -19.40
N LYS A 553 -2.10 7.99 -20.24
CA LYS A 553 -2.29 9.33 -20.86
C LYS A 553 -3.56 9.39 -21.69
N ILE A 554 -3.80 8.38 -22.52
CA ILE A 554 -5.01 8.30 -23.37
C ILE A 554 -6.26 8.24 -22.49
N ILE A 555 -6.26 7.41 -21.46
CA ILE A 555 -7.41 7.23 -20.56
C ILE A 555 -7.71 8.50 -19.76
N THR A 556 -6.69 9.20 -19.29
CA THR A 556 -6.84 10.37 -18.40
C THR A 556 -6.90 11.70 -19.14
N GLY A 557 -6.50 11.74 -20.42
CA GLY A 557 -6.42 12.96 -21.23
C GLY A 557 -5.24 13.86 -20.89
N PHE A 558 -4.20 13.33 -20.24
CA PHE A 558 -3.02 14.07 -19.79
C PHE A 558 -1.80 13.87 -20.69
N ALA A 559 -0.81 14.76 -20.54
CA ALA A 559 0.44 14.76 -21.33
C ALA A 559 1.58 13.96 -20.67
N GLY A 560 1.60 13.85 -19.35
CA GLY A 560 2.66 13.16 -18.63
C GLY A 560 2.16 12.22 -17.55
N VAL A 561 2.93 11.15 -17.28
CA VAL A 561 2.63 10.14 -16.24
C VAL A 561 3.88 9.80 -15.47
N SER A 562 3.77 9.64 -14.16
CA SER A 562 4.78 9.00 -13.32
C SER A 562 4.19 7.81 -12.59
N LEU A 563 4.81 6.64 -12.73
CA LEU A 563 4.45 5.39 -12.06
C LEU A 563 5.21 5.21 -10.72
N GLN A 564 6.00 6.21 -10.32
CA GLN A 564 6.84 6.12 -9.12
C GLN A 564 6.05 6.08 -7.80
N PRO A 565 4.93 6.80 -7.62
CA PRO A 565 4.19 6.74 -6.35
C PRO A 565 3.67 5.34 -6.06
N ASN A 566 3.99 4.81 -4.88
CA ASN A 566 3.70 3.43 -4.45
C ASN A 566 2.46 3.30 -3.56
N SER A 567 1.56 4.27 -3.63
CA SER A 567 0.19 4.23 -3.09
C SER A 567 -0.62 5.41 -3.62
N GLY A 568 -1.96 5.39 -3.45
CA GLY A 568 -2.81 6.57 -3.75
C GLY A 568 -2.38 7.80 -2.97
N ALA A 569 -2.15 7.67 -1.67
CA ALA A 569 -1.67 8.77 -0.83
C ALA A 569 -0.28 9.30 -1.26
N ALA A 570 0.62 8.42 -1.71
CA ALA A 570 1.90 8.84 -2.30
C ALA A 570 1.69 9.58 -3.63
N GLY A 571 0.69 9.18 -4.43
CA GLY A 571 0.26 9.89 -5.64
C GLY A 571 -0.29 11.28 -5.33
N GLU A 572 -1.15 11.40 -4.31
CA GLU A 572 -1.63 12.70 -3.84
C GLU A 572 -0.46 13.63 -3.46
N TYR A 573 0.44 13.13 -2.63
CA TYR A 573 1.62 13.89 -2.23
C TYR A 573 2.48 14.28 -3.43
N ALA A 574 2.76 13.34 -4.34
CA ALA A 574 3.55 13.60 -5.54
C ALA A 574 2.92 14.67 -6.43
N GLY A 575 1.61 14.61 -6.68
CA GLY A 575 0.89 15.62 -7.46
C GLY A 575 0.94 17.01 -6.85
N LEU A 576 0.78 17.10 -5.53
CA LEU A 576 0.92 18.37 -4.80
C LEU A 576 2.35 18.91 -4.83
N ARG A 577 3.37 18.04 -4.79
CA ARG A 577 4.77 18.44 -4.97
C ARG A 577 5.05 18.95 -6.38
N VAL A 578 4.43 18.36 -7.40
CA VAL A 578 4.51 18.85 -8.78
C VAL A 578 3.92 20.25 -8.89
N ILE A 579 2.73 20.48 -8.32
CA ILE A 579 2.11 21.82 -8.27
C ILE A 579 3.01 22.83 -7.55
N ARG A 580 3.57 22.46 -6.40
CA ARG A 580 4.48 23.33 -5.63
C ARG A 580 5.70 23.71 -6.47
N ALA A 581 6.37 22.74 -7.09
CA ALA A 581 7.55 22.96 -7.90
C ALA A 581 7.26 23.86 -9.13
N TYR A 582 6.12 23.67 -9.75
CA TYR A 582 5.65 24.54 -10.84
C TYR A 582 5.46 25.99 -10.34
N LEU A 583 4.72 26.19 -9.26
CA LEU A 583 4.46 27.54 -8.70
C LEU A 583 5.78 28.23 -8.29
N GLU A 584 6.72 27.50 -7.72
CA GLU A 584 8.06 28.00 -7.41
C GLU A 584 8.81 28.44 -8.68
N SER A 585 8.72 27.65 -9.75
CA SER A 585 9.42 27.93 -11.01
C SER A 585 8.94 29.21 -11.72
N ILE A 586 7.67 29.59 -11.49
CA ILE A 586 7.08 30.81 -12.05
C ILE A 586 7.06 31.98 -11.04
N GLY A 587 7.83 31.88 -9.92
CA GLY A 587 7.94 32.90 -8.91
C GLY A 587 6.70 33.05 -7.99
N GLN A 588 5.80 32.06 -7.99
CA GLN A 588 4.57 32.06 -7.17
C GLN A 588 4.66 31.09 -5.98
N GLY A 589 5.84 30.78 -5.48
CA GLY A 589 6.07 29.88 -4.35
C GLY A 589 5.41 30.30 -3.02
N HIS A 590 4.93 31.55 -2.91
CA HIS A 590 4.16 32.07 -1.78
C HIS A 590 2.76 31.47 -1.68
N ARG A 591 2.18 30.96 -2.78
CA ARG A 591 0.86 30.33 -2.80
C ARG A 591 0.90 29.02 -2.01
N ASN A 592 0.20 28.98 -0.88
CA ASN A 592 0.28 27.88 0.07
C ASN A 592 -1.07 27.37 0.57
N LYS A 593 -2.19 27.82 -0.01
CA LYS A 593 -3.54 27.39 0.36
C LYS A 593 -4.12 26.43 -0.66
N VAL A 594 -4.81 25.42 -0.18
CA VAL A 594 -5.53 24.43 -1.00
C VAL A 594 -6.99 24.40 -0.56
N LEU A 595 -7.90 24.63 -1.50
CA LEU A 595 -9.33 24.46 -1.28
C LEU A 595 -9.66 22.95 -1.33
N ILE A 596 -10.49 22.49 -0.41
CA ILE A 596 -10.91 21.07 -0.33
C ILE A 596 -12.38 21.01 0.04
N PRO A 597 -13.26 20.38 -0.79
CA PRO A 597 -14.67 20.18 -0.43
C PRO A 597 -14.82 19.35 0.85
N ALA A 598 -15.84 19.63 1.64
CA ALA A 598 -16.16 18.91 2.87
C ALA A 598 -16.39 17.42 2.64
N SER A 599 -16.86 17.02 1.45
CA SER A 599 -17.04 15.64 1.00
C SER A 599 -15.73 14.89 0.74
N ALA A 600 -14.57 15.57 0.62
CA ALA A 600 -13.32 14.93 0.25
C ALA A 600 -12.85 13.88 1.27
N HIS A 601 -12.20 12.84 0.77
CA HIS A 601 -11.57 11.81 1.60
C HIS A 601 -10.56 12.44 2.57
N GLY A 602 -10.41 11.87 3.76
CA GLY A 602 -9.48 12.37 4.80
C GLY A 602 -8.01 12.41 4.36
N THR A 603 -7.64 11.61 3.37
CA THR A 603 -6.28 11.59 2.79
C THR A 603 -5.94 12.92 2.10
N ASN A 604 -6.90 13.59 1.45
CA ASN A 604 -6.64 14.85 0.73
C ASN A 604 -6.11 15.96 1.65
N PRO A 605 -6.79 16.33 2.76
CA PRO A 605 -6.22 17.33 3.68
C PRO A 605 -4.93 16.86 4.36
N ALA A 606 -4.78 15.57 4.66
CA ALA A 606 -3.54 15.03 5.22
C ALA A 606 -2.36 15.17 4.25
N SER A 607 -2.56 14.85 2.96
CA SER A 607 -1.54 15.01 1.90
C SER A 607 -1.19 16.48 1.65
N ALA A 608 -2.18 17.38 1.70
CA ALA A 608 -1.97 18.83 1.55
C ALA A 608 -1.06 19.40 2.66
N ILE A 609 -1.36 19.07 3.92
CA ILE A 609 -0.51 19.46 5.06
C ILE A 609 0.91 18.90 4.92
N GLN A 610 1.04 17.64 4.54
CA GLN A 610 2.33 16.98 4.37
C GLN A 610 3.17 17.63 3.24
N ALA A 611 2.50 18.13 2.20
CA ALA A 611 3.13 18.89 1.11
C ALA A 611 3.38 20.38 1.43
N GLY A 612 3.15 20.79 2.68
CA GLY A 612 3.40 22.15 3.17
C GLY A 612 2.33 23.17 2.82
N PHE A 613 1.11 22.71 2.47
CA PHE A 613 -0.03 23.58 2.23
C PHE A 613 -0.92 23.73 3.46
N THR A 614 -1.67 24.81 3.49
CA THR A 614 -2.76 25.03 4.43
C THR A 614 -4.09 24.72 3.75
N THR A 615 -4.99 24.02 4.42
CA THR A 615 -6.29 23.63 3.85
C THR A 615 -7.37 24.66 4.17
N VAL A 616 -8.21 24.94 3.18
CA VAL A 616 -9.44 25.73 3.31
C VAL A 616 -10.60 24.87 2.87
N THR A 617 -11.56 24.59 3.75
CA THR A 617 -12.69 23.70 3.43
C THR A 617 -13.81 24.45 2.72
N CYS A 618 -14.26 23.94 1.58
CA CYS A 618 -15.48 24.38 0.90
C CYS A 618 -16.70 23.59 1.40
N ALA A 619 -17.81 24.27 1.58
CA ALA A 619 -19.07 23.63 1.93
C ALA A 619 -19.65 22.81 0.77
N CYS A 620 -20.53 21.85 1.10
CA CYS A 620 -21.41 21.19 0.15
C CYS A 620 -22.84 21.66 0.37
N ASP A 621 -23.63 21.71 -0.70
CA ASP A 621 -25.05 22.05 -0.65
C ASP A 621 -25.91 20.88 -0.09
N ALA A 622 -27.20 21.11 0.06
CA ALA A 622 -28.12 20.09 0.57
C ALA A 622 -28.30 18.88 -0.38
N GLN A 623 -27.92 19.01 -1.63
CA GLN A 623 -27.93 17.96 -2.65
C GLN A 623 -26.60 17.18 -2.71
N GLY A 624 -25.60 17.62 -1.94
CA GLY A 624 -24.28 16.98 -1.85
C GLY A 624 -23.28 17.47 -2.88
N ASN A 625 -23.61 18.48 -3.70
CA ASN A 625 -22.66 19.13 -4.60
C ASN A 625 -21.79 20.15 -3.86
N VAL A 626 -20.72 20.60 -4.49
CA VAL A 626 -19.94 21.74 -3.99
C VAL A 626 -20.83 22.99 -3.99
N ASP A 627 -20.87 23.72 -2.87
CA ASP A 627 -21.58 24.99 -2.79
C ASP A 627 -20.81 26.04 -3.61
N MET A 628 -21.37 26.39 -4.77
CA MET A 628 -20.74 27.31 -5.73
C MET A 628 -20.58 28.73 -5.19
N ALA A 629 -21.48 29.17 -4.29
CA ALA A 629 -21.37 30.49 -3.67
C ALA A 629 -20.22 30.53 -2.67
N ASP A 630 -20.10 29.51 -1.84
CA ASP A 630 -19.00 29.34 -0.87
C ASP A 630 -17.66 29.17 -1.60
N LEU A 631 -17.61 28.35 -2.66
CA LEU A 631 -16.42 28.17 -3.48
C LEU A 631 -15.91 29.49 -4.07
N ARG A 632 -16.78 30.27 -4.71
CA ARG A 632 -16.42 31.57 -5.29
C ARG A 632 -15.91 32.54 -4.25
N ALA A 633 -16.61 32.63 -3.10
CA ALA A 633 -16.22 33.50 -2.00
C ALA A 633 -14.83 33.14 -1.47
N LYS A 634 -14.57 31.85 -1.22
CA LYS A 634 -13.28 31.38 -0.69
C LYS A 634 -12.15 31.45 -1.72
N ALA A 635 -12.45 31.21 -3.00
CA ALA A 635 -11.48 31.38 -4.07
C ALA A 635 -11.02 32.85 -4.19
N GLU A 636 -11.96 33.80 -4.17
CA GLU A 636 -11.63 35.23 -4.25
C GLU A 636 -10.94 35.74 -2.98
N GLU A 637 -11.39 35.32 -1.78
CA GLU A 637 -10.77 35.66 -0.50
C GLU A 637 -9.30 35.22 -0.41
N ASN A 638 -8.97 34.06 -1.00
CA ASN A 638 -7.64 33.46 -0.94
C ASN A 638 -6.86 33.58 -2.26
N LYS A 639 -7.34 34.35 -3.23
CA LYS A 639 -6.83 34.42 -4.60
C LYS A 639 -5.31 34.58 -4.73
N ASP A 640 -4.70 35.40 -3.88
CA ASP A 640 -3.27 35.66 -3.95
C ASP A 640 -2.44 34.50 -3.40
N ASP A 641 -2.99 33.73 -2.45
CA ASP A 641 -2.32 32.62 -1.77
C ASP A 641 -2.77 31.24 -2.25
N LEU A 642 -3.80 31.18 -3.11
CA LEU A 642 -4.39 29.92 -3.56
C LEU A 642 -3.44 29.19 -4.52
N ALA A 643 -3.02 28.00 -4.12
CA ALA A 643 -2.17 27.11 -4.90
C ALA A 643 -2.98 26.12 -5.75
N ALA A 644 -4.01 25.52 -5.14
CA ALA A 644 -4.82 24.50 -5.81
C ALA A 644 -6.20 24.31 -5.18
N LEU A 645 -7.09 23.68 -5.95
CA LEU A 645 -8.26 22.94 -5.45
C LEU A 645 -7.94 21.44 -5.49
N MET A 646 -8.24 20.68 -4.44
CA MET A 646 -8.30 19.21 -4.48
C MET A 646 -9.75 18.76 -4.46
N ILE A 647 -10.19 18.08 -5.51
CA ILE A 647 -11.57 17.59 -5.66
C ILE A 647 -11.60 16.13 -6.09
N THR A 648 -12.44 15.32 -5.45
CA THR A 648 -12.73 13.95 -5.89
C THR A 648 -13.84 13.98 -6.93
N TYR A 649 -13.67 13.28 -8.05
CA TYR A 649 -14.67 13.28 -9.12
C TYR A 649 -14.87 11.87 -9.73
N PRO A 650 -16.15 11.40 -9.90
CA PRO A 650 -17.33 11.96 -9.24
C PRO A 650 -17.15 12.01 -7.73
N SER A 651 -17.98 12.80 -7.04
CA SER A 651 -17.78 13.04 -5.60
C SER A 651 -17.99 11.77 -4.78
N THR A 652 -17.43 11.73 -3.57
CA THR A 652 -17.67 10.64 -2.59
C THR A 652 -19.14 10.57 -2.12
N HIS A 653 -19.97 11.53 -2.49
CA HIS A 653 -21.43 11.46 -2.32
C HIS A 653 -22.11 10.53 -3.34
N GLY A 654 -21.34 9.95 -4.28
CA GLY A 654 -21.84 9.08 -5.34
C GLY A 654 -22.53 9.82 -6.48
N ILE A 655 -22.22 11.10 -6.68
CA ILE A 655 -22.85 11.95 -7.71
C ILE A 655 -21.82 12.67 -8.56
N PHE A 656 -22.19 12.95 -9.80
CA PHE A 656 -21.43 13.80 -10.71
C PHE A 656 -21.78 15.28 -10.45
N GLU A 657 -20.78 16.07 -10.06
CA GLU A 657 -20.89 17.52 -9.99
C GLU A 657 -21.23 18.10 -11.36
N THR A 658 -22.39 18.77 -11.50
CA THR A 658 -22.80 19.35 -12.77
C THR A 658 -21.97 20.55 -13.18
N GLU A 659 -21.47 21.30 -12.20
CA GLU A 659 -20.72 22.54 -12.36
C GLU A 659 -19.20 22.33 -12.39
N ILE A 660 -18.72 21.10 -12.56
CA ILE A 660 -17.29 20.77 -12.45
C ILE A 660 -16.40 21.61 -13.39
N VAL A 661 -16.85 21.88 -14.61
CA VAL A 661 -16.11 22.71 -15.59
C VAL A 661 -16.00 24.15 -15.09
N GLU A 662 -17.09 24.70 -14.55
CA GLU A 662 -17.11 26.04 -13.98
C GLU A 662 -16.24 26.11 -12.71
N ILE A 663 -16.24 25.07 -11.88
CA ILE A 663 -15.32 24.96 -10.74
C ILE A 663 -13.86 25.06 -11.21
N CYS A 664 -13.47 24.32 -12.24
CA CYS A 664 -12.14 24.41 -12.82
C CYS A 664 -11.81 25.83 -13.31
N HIS A 665 -12.74 26.49 -14.02
CA HIS A 665 -12.56 27.84 -14.51
C HIS A 665 -12.35 28.86 -13.39
N ILE A 666 -13.12 28.78 -12.29
CA ILE A 666 -12.97 29.67 -11.14
C ILE A 666 -11.56 29.55 -10.55
N ILE A 667 -11.08 28.33 -10.38
CA ILE A 667 -9.76 28.07 -9.79
C ILE A 667 -8.64 28.58 -10.71
N HIS A 668 -8.73 28.30 -12.00
CA HIS A 668 -7.76 28.79 -12.98
C HIS A 668 -7.77 30.33 -13.09
N ALA A 669 -8.93 30.97 -12.98
CA ALA A 669 -9.02 32.42 -12.96
C ALA A 669 -8.30 33.07 -11.76
N CYS A 670 -8.12 32.33 -10.66
CA CYS A 670 -7.31 32.71 -9.53
C CYS A 670 -5.80 32.40 -9.72
N GLY A 671 -5.38 31.82 -10.84
CA GLY A 671 -4.00 31.40 -11.10
C GLY A 671 -3.58 30.12 -10.35
N ALA A 672 -4.54 29.39 -9.81
CA ALA A 672 -4.32 28.15 -9.06
C ALA A 672 -4.52 26.92 -9.97
N GLN A 673 -4.07 25.73 -9.51
CA GLN A 673 -4.18 24.48 -10.24
C GLN A 673 -5.36 23.64 -9.74
N VAL A 674 -5.90 22.78 -10.60
CA VAL A 674 -6.93 21.82 -10.23
C VAL A 674 -6.32 20.42 -10.08
N TYR A 675 -6.33 19.93 -8.85
CA TYR A 675 -5.98 18.55 -8.52
C TYR A 675 -7.25 17.72 -8.45
N MET A 676 -7.40 16.73 -9.31
CA MET A 676 -8.52 15.79 -9.29
C MET A 676 -8.09 14.47 -8.65
N ASP A 677 -8.73 14.09 -7.56
CA ASP A 677 -8.60 12.78 -6.97
C ASP A 677 -9.25 11.73 -7.86
N GLY A 678 -8.44 10.86 -8.45
CA GLY A 678 -8.86 9.83 -9.39
C GLY A 678 -9.25 8.49 -8.74
N ALA A 679 -9.52 8.48 -7.44
CA ALA A 679 -10.00 7.26 -6.74
C ALA A 679 -11.28 6.70 -7.39
N ASN A 680 -12.13 7.58 -7.93
CA ASN A 680 -13.42 7.25 -8.53
C ASN A 680 -13.39 7.13 -10.07
N MET A 681 -12.23 6.84 -10.67
CA MET A 681 -12.09 6.64 -12.13
C MET A 681 -13.00 5.53 -12.68
N ASN A 682 -13.49 4.62 -11.83
CA ASN A 682 -14.41 3.55 -12.25
C ASN A 682 -15.73 4.05 -12.85
N ALA A 683 -16.07 5.31 -12.60
CA ALA A 683 -17.22 6.00 -13.19
C ALA A 683 -16.86 6.87 -14.42
N GLN A 684 -15.59 6.97 -14.80
CA GLN A 684 -15.14 7.92 -15.82
C GLN A 684 -14.62 7.27 -17.11
N VAL A 685 -13.87 6.17 -16.99
CA VAL A 685 -13.09 5.59 -18.10
C VAL A 685 -13.94 5.38 -19.35
N GLY A 686 -13.51 6.00 -20.46
CA GLY A 686 -14.19 5.92 -21.74
C GLY A 686 -15.45 6.78 -21.90
N LEU A 687 -15.93 7.41 -20.82
CA LEU A 687 -17.11 8.29 -20.84
C LEU A 687 -16.75 9.76 -20.62
N THR A 688 -15.77 10.01 -19.81
CA THR A 688 -15.14 11.32 -19.53
C THR A 688 -13.71 11.10 -19.08
N ASN A 689 -12.94 12.16 -18.87
CA ASN A 689 -11.64 12.05 -18.21
C ASN A 689 -11.19 13.37 -17.56
N PRO A 690 -10.26 13.31 -16.58
CA PRO A 690 -9.81 14.48 -15.84
C PRO A 690 -9.24 15.62 -16.71
N GLY A 691 -8.43 15.28 -17.71
CA GLY A 691 -7.82 16.28 -18.61
C GLY A 691 -8.86 17.02 -19.43
N PHE A 692 -9.87 16.32 -19.97
CA PHE A 692 -10.97 16.92 -20.72
C PHE A 692 -11.88 17.81 -19.84
N ILE A 693 -12.08 17.42 -18.58
CA ILE A 693 -12.85 18.21 -17.59
C ILE A 693 -12.14 19.52 -17.27
N GLY A 694 -10.81 19.56 -17.31
CA GLY A 694 -10.00 20.75 -17.02
C GLY A 694 -9.14 20.62 -15.76
N ALA A 695 -8.88 19.41 -15.27
CA ALA A 695 -7.92 19.20 -14.21
C ALA A 695 -6.46 19.31 -14.72
N ASP A 696 -5.55 19.71 -13.85
CA ASP A 696 -4.11 19.84 -14.14
C ASP A 696 -3.30 18.64 -13.67
N VAL A 697 -3.74 18.02 -12.59
CA VAL A 697 -3.14 16.81 -11.99
C VAL A 697 -4.22 15.85 -11.58
N CYS A 698 -3.97 14.56 -11.78
CA CYS A 698 -4.80 13.48 -11.25
C CYS A 698 -3.90 12.36 -10.74
N HIS A 699 -4.15 11.82 -9.53
CA HIS A 699 -3.60 10.52 -9.18
C HIS A 699 -4.61 9.41 -9.51
N LEU A 700 -4.08 8.23 -9.75
CA LEU A 700 -4.86 7.03 -9.97
C LEU A 700 -4.61 6.03 -8.84
N ASN A 701 -5.61 5.21 -8.55
CA ASN A 701 -5.47 4.02 -7.70
C ASN A 701 -5.59 2.79 -8.60
N LEU A 702 -4.46 2.20 -9.01
CA LEU A 702 -4.49 1.04 -9.91
C LEU A 702 -5.17 -0.18 -9.27
N HIS A 703 -5.19 -0.24 -7.94
CA HIS A 703 -5.87 -1.27 -7.15
C HIS A 703 -7.40 -1.06 -7.04
N LYS A 704 -7.96 -0.07 -7.72
CA LYS A 704 -9.40 0.19 -7.83
C LYS A 704 -9.85 -0.08 -9.26
N THR A 705 -9.95 0.95 -10.08
CA THR A 705 -10.45 0.91 -11.46
C THR A 705 -9.68 -0.06 -12.36
N PHE A 706 -8.36 -0.20 -12.16
CA PHE A 706 -7.48 -0.94 -13.08
C PHE A 706 -7.06 -2.32 -12.55
N ALA A 707 -7.90 -2.92 -11.71
CA ALA A 707 -7.89 -4.32 -11.31
C ALA A 707 -6.63 -4.84 -10.60
N SER A 708 -5.65 -4.03 -10.23
CA SER A 708 -4.62 -4.50 -9.30
C SER A 708 -5.28 -4.94 -7.99
N PRO A 709 -4.91 -6.09 -7.40
CA PRO A 709 -5.61 -6.60 -6.21
C PRO A 709 -5.34 -5.73 -4.99
N HIS A 710 -6.30 -5.73 -4.06
CA HIS A 710 -6.19 -4.94 -2.82
C HIS A 710 -5.25 -5.53 -1.76
N GLY A 711 -4.90 -6.82 -1.83
CA GLY A 711 -3.85 -7.47 -1.03
C GLY A 711 -3.99 -7.34 0.49
N GLY A 712 -5.20 -7.22 1.02
CA GLY A 712 -5.41 -6.99 2.44
C GLY A 712 -5.09 -5.55 2.92
N GLY A 713 -4.95 -4.60 1.99
CA GLY A 713 -4.54 -3.22 2.21
C GLY A 713 -3.21 -2.84 1.54
N GLY A 714 -2.92 -3.42 0.43
CA GLY A 714 -1.74 -3.34 -0.44
C GLY A 714 -1.30 -4.73 -0.88
N PRO A 715 -0.64 -4.81 -2.07
CA PRO A 715 0.33 -3.86 -2.61
C PRO A 715 -0.31 -2.60 -3.18
N GLY A 716 0.35 -1.46 -2.95
CA GLY A 716 -0.08 -0.17 -3.42
C GLY A 716 0.68 0.32 -4.66
N VAL A 717 -0.02 1.03 -5.55
CA VAL A 717 0.55 1.83 -6.63
C VAL A 717 -0.43 2.95 -6.98
N GLY A 718 0.07 4.17 -7.11
CA GLY A 718 -0.74 5.37 -7.31
C GLY A 718 -0.11 6.34 -8.31
N PRO A 719 -0.13 6.04 -9.63
CA PRO A 719 0.43 6.94 -10.63
C PRO A 719 -0.17 8.33 -10.57
N ILE A 720 0.64 9.33 -10.91
CA ILE A 720 0.15 10.67 -11.19
C ILE A 720 0.18 10.94 -12.69
N CYS A 721 -0.87 11.59 -13.17
CA CYS A 721 -1.02 12.05 -14.53
C CYS A 721 -1.14 13.58 -14.51
N VAL A 722 -0.46 14.28 -15.41
CA VAL A 722 -0.34 15.74 -15.35
C VAL A 722 -0.49 16.39 -16.73
N ALA A 723 -1.01 17.62 -16.73
CA ALA A 723 -1.07 18.50 -17.89
C ALA A 723 0.34 18.87 -18.40
N GLU A 724 0.44 19.29 -19.67
CA GLU A 724 1.73 19.51 -20.36
C GLU A 724 2.70 20.44 -19.61
N HIS A 725 2.21 21.55 -19.06
CA HIS A 725 3.03 22.52 -18.32
C HIS A 725 3.62 21.96 -17.01
N LEU A 726 3.10 20.85 -16.49
CA LEU A 726 3.56 20.21 -15.27
C LEU A 726 4.52 19.03 -15.52
N VAL A 727 4.64 18.55 -16.76
CA VAL A 727 5.53 17.40 -17.12
C VAL A 727 6.98 17.58 -16.65
N PRO A 728 7.61 18.77 -16.74
CA PRO A 728 8.99 18.96 -16.27
C PRO A 728 9.20 18.75 -14.77
N PHE A 729 8.13 18.73 -14.00
CA PHE A 729 8.17 18.64 -12.52
C PHE A 729 7.82 17.24 -11.99
N LEU A 730 7.56 16.27 -12.88
CA LEU A 730 7.30 14.89 -12.50
C LEU A 730 8.46 14.30 -11.67
N PRO A 731 8.18 13.37 -10.76
CA PRO A 731 9.21 12.72 -9.94
C PRO A 731 10.35 12.12 -10.76
N GLY A 732 11.56 12.55 -10.49
CA GLY A 732 12.79 11.96 -10.98
C GLY A 732 13.33 10.88 -10.04
N HIS A 733 14.56 10.38 -10.32
CA HIS A 733 15.23 9.43 -9.43
C HIS A 733 16.73 9.74 -9.32
N LYS A 734 17.23 9.79 -8.08
CA LYS A 734 18.62 10.19 -7.76
C LYS A 734 19.68 9.42 -8.53
N LEU A 735 19.50 8.13 -8.66
CA LEU A 735 20.48 7.24 -9.30
C LEU A 735 20.49 7.32 -10.82
N PHE A 736 19.47 7.96 -11.41
CA PHE A 736 19.38 8.26 -12.85
C PHE A 736 19.63 9.74 -13.17
N GLY A 737 20.26 10.47 -12.24
CA GLY A 737 20.72 11.84 -12.46
C GLY A 737 19.74 12.96 -12.16
N ASN A 738 18.48 12.66 -11.83
CA ASN A 738 17.49 13.66 -11.46
C ASN A 738 16.77 13.22 -10.17
N ALA A 739 16.98 13.96 -9.07
CA ALA A 739 16.35 13.67 -7.78
C ALA A 739 15.12 14.54 -7.51
N ALA A 740 14.68 15.37 -8.45
CA ALA A 740 13.56 16.29 -8.23
C ALA A 740 12.29 15.53 -7.89
N ASN A 741 11.63 15.95 -6.81
CA ASN A 741 10.34 15.42 -6.35
C ASN A 741 10.28 13.87 -6.18
N GLN A 742 11.41 13.19 -5.97
CA GLN A 742 11.45 11.75 -5.77
C GLN A 742 10.60 11.34 -4.56
N VAL A 743 9.66 10.40 -4.74
CA VAL A 743 8.67 10.00 -3.72
C VAL A 743 8.76 8.53 -3.29
N SER A 744 9.57 7.72 -3.95
CA SER A 744 9.86 6.34 -3.53
C SER A 744 11.34 5.99 -3.72
N GLY A 745 11.81 4.95 -3.03
CA GLY A 745 13.19 4.47 -3.14
C GLY A 745 13.49 3.83 -4.50
N ALA A 746 12.50 3.19 -5.11
CA ALA A 746 12.61 2.58 -6.43
C ALA A 746 12.23 3.56 -7.55
N PRO A 747 12.84 3.45 -8.75
CA PRO A 747 12.55 4.35 -9.87
C PRO A 747 11.09 4.35 -10.33
N PHE A 748 10.44 3.20 -10.26
CA PHE A 748 9.06 2.99 -10.70
C PHE A 748 8.16 2.44 -9.57
N GLY A 749 8.51 2.71 -8.31
CA GLY A 749 7.73 2.31 -7.15
C GLY A 749 7.46 0.80 -7.10
N SER A 750 6.17 0.42 -7.17
CA SER A 750 5.72 -0.97 -7.17
C SER A 750 5.72 -1.58 -8.58
N ALA A 751 6.85 -1.55 -9.28
CA ALA A 751 6.95 -1.96 -10.68
C ALA A 751 6.46 -3.39 -10.94
N GLY A 752 6.67 -4.32 -9.99
CA GLY A 752 6.33 -5.73 -10.13
C GLY A 752 4.84 -6.02 -10.33
N ILE A 753 3.95 -5.11 -9.93
CA ILE A 753 2.49 -5.29 -10.11
C ILE A 753 1.92 -4.51 -11.30
N LEU A 754 2.71 -3.73 -12.01
CA LEU A 754 2.27 -3.02 -13.21
C LEU A 754 1.78 -3.94 -14.33
N PRO A 755 2.32 -5.17 -14.52
CA PRO A 755 1.80 -6.12 -15.49
C PRO A 755 0.31 -6.43 -15.33
N ILE A 756 -0.26 -6.34 -14.11
CA ILE A 756 -1.69 -6.59 -13.84
C ILE A 756 -2.54 -5.53 -14.56
N THR A 757 -2.31 -4.26 -14.24
CA THR A 757 -3.03 -3.14 -14.88
C THR A 757 -2.80 -3.10 -16.39
N TYR A 758 -1.57 -3.36 -16.83
CA TYR A 758 -1.27 -3.45 -18.26
C TYR A 758 -2.10 -4.55 -18.94
N GLY A 759 -2.17 -5.74 -18.32
CA GLY A 759 -2.99 -6.84 -18.80
C GLY A 759 -4.47 -6.50 -18.83
N TYR A 760 -4.99 -5.89 -17.79
CA TYR A 760 -6.38 -5.43 -17.72
C TYR A 760 -6.71 -4.48 -18.88
N ILE A 761 -5.92 -3.43 -19.08
CA ILE A 761 -6.15 -2.45 -20.16
C ILE A 761 -6.06 -3.12 -21.54
N ARG A 762 -5.03 -3.96 -21.76
CA ARG A 762 -4.80 -4.61 -23.06
C ARG A 762 -5.87 -5.65 -23.42
N MET A 763 -6.39 -6.39 -22.42
CA MET A 763 -7.41 -7.42 -22.65
C MET A 763 -8.83 -6.87 -22.63
N MET A 764 -9.11 -5.80 -21.88
CA MET A 764 -10.40 -5.11 -21.94
C MET A 764 -10.53 -4.27 -23.20
N GLY A 765 -9.49 -3.54 -23.57
CA GLY A 765 -9.49 -2.62 -24.70
C GLY A 765 -10.49 -1.46 -24.55
N THR A 766 -10.61 -0.64 -25.57
CA THR A 766 -11.48 0.54 -25.56
C THR A 766 -12.94 0.20 -25.24
N GLU A 767 -13.49 -0.78 -25.94
CA GLU A 767 -14.91 -1.17 -25.78
C GLU A 767 -15.17 -1.79 -24.39
N GLY A 768 -14.27 -2.68 -23.93
CA GLY A 768 -14.42 -3.37 -22.66
C GLY A 768 -14.32 -2.41 -21.48
N LEU A 769 -13.34 -1.49 -21.48
CA LEU A 769 -13.20 -0.49 -20.42
C LEU A 769 -14.41 0.47 -20.37
N THR A 770 -14.87 0.96 -21.52
CA THR A 770 -16.06 1.83 -21.59
C THR A 770 -17.32 1.10 -21.10
N ARG A 771 -17.48 -0.17 -21.50
CA ARG A 771 -18.61 -0.99 -21.03
C ARG A 771 -18.52 -1.25 -19.52
N ALA A 772 -17.32 -1.55 -18.99
CA ALA A 772 -17.12 -1.73 -17.54
C ALA A 772 -17.61 -0.52 -16.75
N THR A 773 -17.25 0.68 -17.16
CA THR A 773 -17.73 1.93 -16.54
C THR A 773 -19.25 2.06 -16.61
N LYS A 774 -19.84 1.80 -17.78
CA LYS A 774 -21.32 1.85 -17.95
C LYS A 774 -22.02 0.84 -17.03
N ILE A 775 -21.48 -0.38 -16.90
CA ILE A 775 -22.07 -1.42 -16.05
C ILE A 775 -21.87 -1.12 -14.56
N ALA A 776 -20.76 -0.51 -14.16
CA ALA A 776 -20.59 -0.05 -12.78
C ALA A 776 -21.68 0.96 -12.38
N ILE A 777 -21.98 1.91 -13.26
CA ILE A 777 -23.07 2.89 -13.07
C ILE A 777 -24.44 2.18 -13.07
N LEU A 778 -24.66 1.23 -13.97
CA LEU A 778 -25.90 0.44 -14.03
C LEU A 778 -26.12 -0.33 -12.71
N SER A 779 -25.09 -1.02 -12.21
CA SER A 779 -25.18 -1.85 -11.00
C SER A 779 -25.50 -1.00 -9.76
N ALA A 780 -24.88 0.17 -9.61
CA ALA A 780 -25.18 1.09 -8.52
C ALA A 780 -26.63 1.62 -8.59
N ASN A 781 -27.10 2.02 -9.78
CA ASN A 781 -28.47 2.50 -9.97
C ASN A 781 -29.51 1.39 -9.82
N TYR A 782 -29.15 0.14 -10.15
CA TYR A 782 -30.02 -1.01 -9.89
C TYR A 782 -30.23 -1.23 -8.39
N LEU A 783 -29.15 -1.29 -7.60
CA LEU A 783 -29.23 -1.41 -6.15
C LEU A 783 -30.00 -0.22 -5.54
N ALA A 784 -29.74 0.99 -6.03
CA ALA A 784 -30.49 2.19 -5.60
C ALA A 784 -31.99 2.07 -5.86
N ALA A 785 -32.38 1.58 -7.06
CA ALA A 785 -33.79 1.37 -7.40
C ALA A 785 -34.48 0.28 -6.56
N CYS A 786 -33.70 -0.73 -6.10
CA CYS A 786 -34.22 -1.79 -5.23
C CYS A 786 -34.38 -1.35 -3.76
N LEU A 787 -33.51 -0.48 -3.25
CA LEU A 787 -33.41 -0.16 -1.82
C LEU A 787 -33.98 1.24 -1.44
N LYS A 788 -34.30 2.10 -2.42
CA LYS A 788 -34.73 3.49 -2.17
C LYS A 788 -36.01 3.62 -1.36
N ASP A 789 -36.94 2.68 -1.51
CA ASP A 789 -38.28 2.74 -0.88
C ASP A 789 -38.25 2.18 0.57
N THR A 790 -37.18 1.49 0.95
CA THR A 790 -36.93 0.98 2.31
C THR A 790 -35.96 1.91 3.06
N TYR A 791 -34.68 1.82 2.81
CA TYR A 791 -33.67 2.64 3.50
C TYR A 791 -33.67 4.12 3.05
N GLY A 792 -33.92 4.38 1.76
CA GLY A 792 -33.70 5.69 1.14
C GLY A 792 -32.26 5.88 0.65
N ILE A 793 -32.08 6.81 -0.30
CA ILE A 793 -30.76 7.19 -0.84
C ILE A 793 -30.51 8.65 -0.47
N VAL A 794 -29.37 8.93 0.20
CA VAL A 794 -29.08 10.27 0.75
C VAL A 794 -28.88 11.30 -0.34
N TYR A 795 -28.04 10.99 -1.34
CA TYR A 795 -27.77 11.89 -2.45
C TYR A 795 -28.09 11.24 -3.79
N ARG A 796 -28.59 12.04 -4.71
CA ARG A 796 -28.83 11.68 -6.09
C ARG A 796 -28.50 12.88 -6.97
N GLY A 797 -28.00 12.65 -8.18
CA GLY A 797 -27.80 13.72 -9.15
C GLY A 797 -29.11 14.44 -9.50
N ALA A 798 -29.01 15.54 -10.20
CA ALA A 798 -30.15 16.39 -10.59
C ALA A 798 -31.27 15.64 -11.34
N THR A 799 -30.92 14.53 -11.99
CA THR A 799 -31.84 13.65 -12.73
C THR A 799 -32.39 12.49 -11.90
N GLY A 800 -31.97 12.37 -10.63
CA GLY A 800 -32.42 11.33 -9.69
C GLY A 800 -31.61 10.04 -9.73
N PHE A 801 -30.48 10.00 -10.45
CA PHE A 801 -29.58 8.86 -10.54
C PHE A 801 -28.30 9.06 -9.73
N VAL A 802 -27.60 7.95 -9.44
CA VAL A 802 -26.29 7.93 -8.78
C VAL A 802 -25.18 7.59 -9.77
N GLY A 803 -23.93 7.84 -9.40
CA GLY A 803 -22.76 7.41 -10.16
C GLY A 803 -22.56 5.89 -10.06
N HIS A 804 -21.34 5.46 -9.73
CA HIS A 804 -20.98 4.05 -9.55
C HIS A 804 -21.12 3.55 -8.09
N GLU A 805 -21.53 4.41 -7.19
CA GLU A 805 -21.72 4.15 -5.76
C GLU A 805 -22.89 4.98 -5.22
N MET A 806 -23.40 4.61 -4.05
CA MET A 806 -24.53 5.27 -3.40
C MET A 806 -24.39 5.25 -1.88
N ILE A 807 -25.13 6.18 -1.21
CA ILE A 807 -25.20 6.27 0.24
C ILE A 807 -26.60 5.94 0.70
N LEU A 808 -26.75 4.83 1.45
CA LEU A 808 -28.01 4.45 2.11
C LEU A 808 -28.21 5.22 3.40
N GLU A 809 -29.43 5.67 3.61
CA GLU A 809 -29.86 6.39 4.81
C GLU A 809 -30.16 5.42 5.95
N CYS A 810 -29.44 5.51 7.07
CA CYS A 810 -29.69 4.70 8.25
C CYS A 810 -30.04 5.52 9.49
N ARG A 811 -29.92 6.86 9.47
CA ARG A 811 -30.19 7.73 10.61
C ARG A 811 -31.66 7.66 11.07
N LYS A 812 -32.58 7.63 10.13
CA LYS A 812 -34.02 7.49 10.44
C LYS A 812 -34.34 6.15 11.11
N VAL A 813 -33.68 5.09 10.63
CA VAL A 813 -33.81 3.76 11.24
C VAL A 813 -33.36 3.83 12.70
N HIS A 814 -32.19 4.44 12.94
CA HIS A 814 -31.68 4.61 14.30
C HIS A 814 -32.57 5.44 15.19
N GLU A 815 -33.12 6.56 14.71
CA GLU A 815 -34.03 7.42 15.45
C GLU A 815 -35.32 6.68 15.87
N GLU A 816 -35.86 5.84 14.99
CA GLU A 816 -37.14 5.15 15.22
C GLU A 816 -37.02 3.87 16.05
N THR A 817 -35.89 3.15 15.91
CA THR A 817 -35.73 1.78 16.44
C THR A 817 -34.58 1.61 17.43
N GLY A 818 -33.59 2.51 17.40
CA GLY A 818 -32.32 2.36 18.09
C GLY A 818 -31.30 1.50 17.33
N ILE A 819 -31.65 0.91 16.17
CA ILE A 819 -30.75 0.10 15.35
C ILE A 819 -29.85 1.02 14.52
N SER A 820 -28.54 0.90 14.70
CA SER A 820 -27.53 1.72 13.99
C SER A 820 -27.07 1.07 12.68
N GLU A 821 -26.40 1.88 11.85
CA GLU A 821 -25.68 1.37 10.66
C GLU A 821 -24.64 0.30 11.03
N ASN A 822 -24.06 0.39 12.22
CA ASN A 822 -23.12 -0.62 12.72
C ASN A 822 -23.83 -1.95 13.03
N ASP A 823 -25.05 -1.94 13.55
CA ASP A 823 -25.83 -3.15 13.80
C ASP A 823 -26.21 -3.84 12.49
N ILE A 824 -26.61 -3.07 11.48
CA ILE A 824 -26.86 -3.57 10.12
C ILE A 824 -25.58 -4.19 9.54
N ALA A 825 -24.46 -3.51 9.67
CA ALA A 825 -23.16 -4.01 9.20
C ALA A 825 -22.74 -5.32 9.88
N LYS A 826 -22.93 -5.43 11.20
CA LYS A 826 -22.64 -6.68 11.92
C LYS A 826 -23.61 -7.81 11.53
N ARG A 827 -24.87 -7.48 11.26
CA ARG A 827 -25.83 -8.49 10.81
C ARG A 827 -25.51 -9.02 9.40
N LEU A 828 -25.00 -8.18 8.48
CA LEU A 828 -24.51 -8.60 7.16
C LEU A 828 -23.45 -9.71 7.25
N MET A 829 -22.62 -9.71 8.30
CA MET A 829 -21.62 -10.76 8.50
C MET A 829 -22.24 -12.13 8.77
N ASP A 830 -23.39 -12.20 9.43
CA ASP A 830 -24.13 -13.45 9.63
C ASP A 830 -24.68 -14.01 8.31
N TYR A 831 -24.92 -13.13 7.33
CA TYR A 831 -25.31 -13.48 5.98
C TYR A 831 -24.12 -13.80 5.06
N GLY A 832 -22.88 -13.72 5.56
CA GLY A 832 -21.66 -14.01 4.79
C GLY A 832 -21.17 -12.85 3.94
N TYR A 833 -21.58 -11.62 4.24
CA TYR A 833 -21.10 -10.43 3.56
C TYR A 833 -20.14 -9.61 4.43
N HIS A 834 -19.08 -9.14 3.81
CA HIS A 834 -18.33 -8.00 4.35
C HIS A 834 -19.21 -6.75 4.18
N ALA A 835 -19.44 -6.03 5.26
CA ALA A 835 -20.35 -4.89 5.20
C ALA A 835 -19.80 -3.75 4.32
N PRO A 836 -20.66 -2.89 3.78
CA PRO A 836 -20.29 -1.64 3.12
C PRO A 836 -19.51 -0.69 4.05
N THR A 837 -19.01 0.41 3.51
CA THR A 837 -18.33 1.44 4.30
C THR A 837 -19.32 2.14 5.23
N LEU A 838 -18.97 2.21 6.52
CA LEU A 838 -19.83 2.79 7.56
C LEU A 838 -19.49 4.27 7.79
N SER A 839 -20.56 5.07 7.98
CA SER A 839 -20.46 6.47 8.44
C SER A 839 -19.47 7.33 7.67
N PHE A 840 -19.33 7.08 6.37
CA PHE A 840 -18.47 7.84 5.47
C PHE A 840 -19.15 8.02 4.10
N PRO A 841 -19.07 9.20 3.47
CA PRO A 841 -18.63 10.48 4.04
C PRO A 841 -19.65 11.10 5.00
N VAL A 842 -20.84 10.52 5.10
CA VAL A 842 -21.96 10.97 5.95
C VAL A 842 -22.10 10.05 7.15
N HIS A 843 -22.11 10.64 8.35
CA HIS A 843 -22.31 9.88 9.59
C HIS A 843 -23.69 9.19 9.64
N GLY A 844 -23.75 7.97 10.16
CA GLY A 844 -24.99 7.21 10.33
C GLY A 844 -25.52 6.64 9.01
N THR A 845 -24.67 6.34 8.05
CA THR A 845 -25.03 5.83 6.73
C THR A 845 -24.17 4.63 6.32
N LEU A 846 -24.60 3.94 5.26
CA LEU A 846 -23.82 2.89 4.60
C LEU A 846 -23.53 3.32 3.15
N MET A 847 -22.26 3.30 2.77
CA MET A 847 -21.83 3.61 1.41
C MET A 847 -21.54 2.33 0.64
N ILE A 848 -22.28 2.13 -0.46
CA ILE A 848 -22.27 0.91 -1.26
C ILE A 848 -21.71 1.20 -2.65
N GLU A 849 -20.73 0.42 -3.06
CA GLU A 849 -20.17 0.40 -4.40
C GLU A 849 -20.17 -1.04 -4.94
N PRO A 850 -21.16 -1.44 -5.75
CA PRO A 850 -21.05 -2.66 -6.55
C PRO A 850 -20.17 -2.37 -7.75
N THR A 851 -19.33 -3.33 -8.14
CA THR A 851 -18.49 -3.17 -9.32
C THR A 851 -19.14 -3.80 -10.56
N GLU A 852 -18.55 -3.55 -11.73
CA GLU A 852 -18.96 -4.18 -12.97
C GLU A 852 -18.69 -5.70 -13.00
N SER A 853 -17.86 -6.21 -12.09
CA SER A 853 -17.51 -7.64 -12.07
C SER A 853 -18.56 -8.51 -11.41
N GLU A 854 -19.50 -7.94 -10.67
CA GLU A 854 -20.56 -8.69 -9.99
C GLU A 854 -21.68 -9.13 -10.94
N SER A 855 -22.20 -10.35 -10.73
CA SER A 855 -23.33 -10.85 -11.48
C SER A 855 -24.66 -10.31 -10.96
N LEU A 856 -25.72 -10.31 -11.80
CA LEU A 856 -27.07 -9.95 -11.35
C LEU A 856 -27.53 -10.85 -10.20
N ALA A 857 -27.18 -12.14 -10.23
CA ALA A 857 -27.55 -13.07 -9.16
C ALA A 857 -26.95 -12.69 -7.81
N GLU A 858 -25.68 -12.21 -7.78
CA GLU A 858 -25.04 -11.72 -6.56
C GLU A 858 -25.65 -10.38 -6.09
N LEU A 859 -25.94 -9.47 -7.02
CA LEU A 859 -26.63 -8.22 -6.70
C LEU A 859 -28.03 -8.48 -6.13
N ASP A 860 -28.78 -9.41 -6.72
CA ASP A 860 -30.13 -9.81 -6.24
C ASP A 860 -30.06 -10.47 -4.87
N ASN A 861 -29.05 -11.32 -4.62
CA ASN A 861 -28.84 -11.92 -3.31
C ASN A 861 -28.52 -10.86 -2.26
N PHE A 862 -27.67 -9.90 -2.58
CA PHE A 862 -27.36 -8.77 -1.68
C PHE A 862 -28.62 -7.92 -1.39
N VAL A 863 -29.43 -7.61 -2.41
CA VAL A 863 -30.72 -6.92 -2.24
C VAL A 863 -31.64 -7.73 -1.32
N HIS A 864 -31.77 -9.04 -1.55
CA HIS A 864 -32.60 -9.92 -0.70
C HIS A 864 -32.15 -9.89 0.76
N VAL A 865 -30.84 -9.98 1.00
CA VAL A 865 -30.27 -9.87 2.35
C VAL A 865 -30.60 -8.52 2.99
N MET A 866 -30.41 -7.41 2.26
CA MET A 866 -30.73 -6.07 2.78
C MET A 866 -32.21 -5.91 3.10
N LEU A 867 -33.11 -6.45 2.26
CA LEU A 867 -34.56 -6.43 2.51
C LEU A 867 -34.95 -7.33 3.70
N THR A 868 -34.33 -8.49 3.86
CA THR A 868 -34.54 -9.34 5.04
C THR A 868 -34.08 -8.64 6.34
N ILE A 869 -32.93 -7.95 6.31
CA ILE A 869 -32.48 -7.12 7.43
C ILE A 869 -33.48 -5.98 7.70
N TRP A 870 -34.06 -5.39 6.64
CA TRP A 870 -35.13 -4.40 6.80
C TRP A 870 -36.36 -4.97 7.51
N ASP A 871 -36.77 -6.18 7.17
CA ASP A 871 -37.88 -6.85 7.88
C ASP A 871 -37.54 -7.10 9.34
N GLU A 872 -36.30 -7.53 9.67
CA GLU A 872 -35.81 -7.65 11.04
C GLU A 872 -35.86 -6.29 11.80
N ILE A 873 -35.55 -5.18 11.10
CA ILE A 873 -35.69 -3.81 11.67
C ILE A 873 -37.17 -3.47 11.92
N GLN A 874 -38.10 -3.85 11.03
CA GLN A 874 -39.52 -3.61 11.22
C GLN A 874 -40.07 -4.41 12.40
N GLU A 875 -39.60 -5.64 12.68
CA GLU A 875 -39.97 -6.38 13.89
C GLU A 875 -39.63 -5.59 15.17
N VAL A 876 -38.44 -4.94 15.20
CA VAL A 876 -38.07 -4.07 16.33
C VAL A 876 -38.96 -2.84 16.42
N LYS A 877 -39.23 -2.19 15.27
CA LYS A 877 -40.10 -1.01 15.20
C LYS A 877 -41.52 -1.28 15.68
N ASN A 878 -42.04 -2.41 15.30
CA ASN A 878 -43.41 -2.82 15.67
C ASN A 878 -43.52 -3.34 17.12
N GLY A 879 -42.37 -3.53 17.80
CA GLY A 879 -42.37 -4.09 19.17
C GLY A 879 -42.60 -5.60 19.21
N GLU A 880 -42.41 -6.31 18.09
CA GLU A 880 -42.53 -7.77 17.98
C GLU A 880 -41.35 -8.50 18.63
N VAL A 881 -40.20 -7.84 18.71
CA VAL A 881 -38.99 -8.31 19.39
C VAL A 881 -38.45 -7.26 20.36
N ASP A 882 -37.67 -7.70 21.34
CA ASP A 882 -37.05 -6.81 22.34
C ASP A 882 -36.02 -5.90 21.70
N LYS A 883 -35.99 -4.61 22.04
CA LYS A 883 -35.06 -3.63 21.48
C LYS A 883 -33.61 -3.89 21.88
N THR A 884 -33.37 -4.56 22.98
CA THR A 884 -32.06 -4.83 23.56
C THR A 884 -31.60 -6.28 23.37
N ASP A 885 -32.52 -7.19 22.99
CA ASP A 885 -32.23 -8.58 22.70
C ASP A 885 -32.89 -9.02 21.38
N ASN A 886 -32.23 -8.76 20.26
CA ASN A 886 -32.67 -9.15 18.94
C ASN A 886 -31.45 -9.49 18.04
N VAL A 887 -31.71 -10.07 16.88
CA VAL A 887 -30.67 -10.54 15.95
C VAL A 887 -29.75 -9.44 15.45
N LEU A 888 -30.15 -8.18 15.43
CA LEU A 888 -29.38 -7.05 14.93
C LEU A 888 -28.38 -6.54 15.97
N VAL A 889 -28.83 -6.27 17.19
CA VAL A 889 -27.96 -5.76 18.26
C VAL A 889 -26.98 -6.81 18.78
N ASN A 890 -27.31 -8.11 18.65
CA ASN A 890 -26.43 -9.20 19.05
C ASN A 890 -25.51 -9.69 17.95
N ALA A 891 -25.74 -9.35 16.67
CA ALA A 891 -24.86 -9.71 15.56
C ALA A 891 -23.43 -9.17 15.74
N PRO A 892 -22.42 -9.88 15.20
CA PRO A 892 -22.51 -11.16 14.52
C PRO A 892 -22.57 -12.35 15.48
N HIS A 893 -23.17 -13.47 15.06
CA HIS A 893 -23.34 -14.69 15.85
C HIS A 893 -22.26 -15.73 15.50
N PRO A 894 -21.19 -15.87 16.28
CA PRO A 894 -20.15 -16.85 16.01
C PRO A 894 -20.60 -18.28 16.30
N GLU A 895 -19.91 -19.24 15.67
CA GLU A 895 -20.20 -20.66 15.80
C GLU A 895 -20.31 -21.11 17.28
N TYR A 896 -19.35 -20.73 18.12
CA TYR A 896 -19.29 -21.15 19.52
C TYR A 896 -20.46 -20.67 20.36
N GLU A 897 -21.10 -19.56 20.02
CA GLU A 897 -22.32 -19.08 20.64
C GLU A 897 -23.55 -19.89 20.19
N VAL A 898 -23.67 -20.10 18.86
CA VAL A 898 -24.83 -20.77 18.28
C VAL A 898 -24.89 -22.24 18.69
N VAL A 899 -23.76 -22.93 18.84
CA VAL A 899 -23.70 -24.36 19.22
C VAL A 899 -23.60 -24.59 20.72
N ALA A 900 -23.55 -23.53 21.54
CA ALA A 900 -23.50 -23.68 23.02
C ALA A 900 -24.71 -24.41 23.57
N ASP A 901 -24.55 -25.15 24.67
CA ASP A 901 -25.67 -25.87 25.33
C ASP A 901 -26.80 -24.93 25.78
N THR A 902 -26.43 -23.72 26.19
CA THR A 902 -27.36 -22.67 26.59
C THR A 902 -27.58 -21.65 25.48
N TRP A 903 -28.80 -21.11 25.38
CA TRP A 903 -29.13 -20.02 24.47
C TRP A 903 -29.96 -18.99 25.24
N GLU A 904 -29.38 -17.84 25.50
CA GLU A 904 -29.98 -16.83 26.39
C GLU A 904 -30.78 -15.76 25.65
N HIS A 905 -30.92 -15.88 24.32
CA HIS A 905 -31.65 -14.93 23.49
C HIS A 905 -33.12 -15.30 23.32
N SER A 906 -33.96 -14.28 23.11
CA SER A 906 -35.38 -14.42 22.89
C SER A 906 -35.76 -14.94 21.50
N TYR A 907 -34.82 -14.98 20.57
CA TYR A 907 -34.98 -15.50 19.21
C TYR A 907 -34.27 -16.85 19.02
N THR A 908 -34.58 -17.56 17.94
CA THR A 908 -34.05 -18.91 17.69
C THR A 908 -32.61 -18.87 17.16
N ARG A 909 -31.85 -19.93 17.46
CA ARG A 909 -30.53 -20.20 16.85
C ARG A 909 -30.59 -20.21 15.32
N GLN A 910 -31.68 -20.77 14.76
CA GLN A 910 -31.90 -20.81 13.33
C GLN A 910 -32.00 -19.39 12.74
N LYS A 911 -32.76 -18.49 13.38
CA LYS A 911 -32.85 -17.07 12.93
C LYS A 911 -31.52 -16.36 13.03
N ALA A 912 -30.72 -16.66 14.05
CA ALA A 912 -29.37 -16.13 14.21
C ALA A 912 -28.43 -16.60 13.08
N ALA A 913 -28.32 -17.93 12.86
CA ALA A 913 -27.30 -18.53 12.03
C ALA A 913 -27.73 -18.76 10.56
N TYR A 914 -28.99 -19.05 10.29
CA TYR A 914 -29.51 -19.41 8.98
C TYR A 914 -30.77 -18.61 8.63
N PRO A 915 -30.66 -17.28 8.55
CA PRO A 915 -31.82 -16.41 8.34
C PRO A 915 -32.53 -16.62 6.99
N ILE A 916 -31.80 -17.04 5.96
CA ILE A 916 -32.31 -17.36 4.60
C ILE A 916 -31.66 -18.63 4.07
N GLU A 917 -32.26 -19.22 3.04
CA GLU A 917 -31.79 -20.52 2.49
C GLU A 917 -30.42 -20.44 1.84
N SER A 918 -30.09 -19.37 1.12
CA SER A 918 -28.77 -19.20 0.49
C SER A 918 -27.62 -19.19 1.51
N VAL A 919 -27.86 -18.69 2.71
CA VAL A 919 -26.89 -18.74 3.82
C VAL A 919 -26.73 -20.18 4.33
N ARG A 920 -27.79 -20.99 4.32
CA ARG A 920 -27.72 -22.39 4.75
C ARG A 920 -26.81 -23.22 3.84
N GLU A 921 -26.88 -22.99 2.54
CA GLU A 921 -26.08 -23.70 1.55
C GLU A 921 -24.59 -23.33 1.62
N ASN A 922 -24.26 -22.07 1.94
CA ASN A 922 -22.89 -21.55 1.94
C ASN A 922 -22.58 -20.71 3.19
N LYS A 923 -22.76 -21.30 4.38
CA LYS A 923 -22.54 -20.59 5.65
C LYS A 923 -21.08 -20.22 5.89
N PHE A 924 -20.82 -18.94 5.99
CA PHE A 924 -19.59 -18.40 6.59
C PHE A 924 -19.82 -18.26 8.11
N TRP A 925 -18.98 -18.90 8.92
CA TRP A 925 -19.01 -18.76 10.35
C TRP A 925 -18.07 -17.64 10.80
N VAL A 926 -18.66 -16.58 11.32
CA VAL A 926 -17.88 -15.49 11.91
C VAL A 926 -17.06 -16.02 13.10
N ASN A 927 -15.78 -15.70 13.14
CA ASN A 927 -14.87 -16.31 14.10
C ASN A 927 -14.98 -15.76 15.52
N VAL A 928 -15.41 -14.51 15.65
CA VAL A 928 -15.55 -13.79 16.93
C VAL A 928 -16.85 -12.97 16.93
N ALA A 929 -17.44 -12.78 18.10
CA ALA A 929 -18.55 -11.86 18.28
C ALA A 929 -18.07 -10.39 18.18
N ARG A 930 -18.97 -9.46 18.46
CA ARG A 930 -18.68 -8.01 18.43
C ARG A 930 -17.47 -7.67 19.30
N VAL A 931 -16.47 -7.06 18.70
CA VAL A 931 -15.16 -6.78 19.33
C VAL A 931 -15.22 -5.54 20.21
N ASP A 932 -14.67 -5.61 21.43
CA ASP A 932 -14.49 -4.45 22.31
C ASP A 932 -13.32 -3.58 21.84
N ASN A 933 -13.67 -2.54 21.10
CA ASN A 933 -12.70 -1.58 20.57
C ASN A 933 -12.07 -0.72 21.68
N THR A 934 -12.80 -0.44 22.76
CA THR A 934 -12.33 0.42 23.85
C THR A 934 -11.25 -0.27 24.67
N LEU A 935 -11.42 -1.54 24.98
CA LEU A 935 -10.44 -2.34 25.70
C LEU A 935 -9.12 -2.41 24.92
N GLY A 936 -9.19 -2.74 23.64
CA GLY A 936 -8.01 -2.86 22.78
C GLY A 936 -7.19 -1.57 22.63
N ASP A 937 -7.82 -0.39 22.69
CA ASP A 937 -7.12 0.90 22.65
C ASP A 937 -6.56 1.32 24.02
N ARG A 938 -7.24 0.97 25.10
CA ARG A 938 -6.77 1.27 26.46
C ARG A 938 -5.56 0.42 26.85
N LYS A 939 -5.54 -0.84 26.48
CA LYS A 939 -4.46 -1.79 26.75
C LYS A 939 -3.90 -2.31 25.42
N LEU A 940 -3.03 -1.53 24.79
CA LEU A 940 -2.41 -1.93 23.53
C LEU A 940 -1.42 -3.08 23.78
N LEU A 941 -1.67 -4.22 23.15
CA LEU A 941 -0.78 -5.39 23.13
C LEU A 941 -0.47 -5.70 21.65
N PRO A 942 0.65 -5.21 21.11
CA PRO A 942 0.91 -5.21 19.67
C PRO A 942 1.79 -6.36 19.19
N THR A 943 1.97 -7.40 19.99
CA THR A 943 2.78 -8.58 19.68
C THR A 943 2.04 -9.87 20.01
N CYS A 944 2.54 -11.01 19.49
CA CYS A 944 2.00 -12.33 19.80
C CYS A 944 2.10 -12.72 21.29
N TYR A 945 2.90 -12.00 22.06
CA TYR A 945 3.05 -12.21 23.51
C TYR A 945 1.96 -11.53 24.35
N GLY A 946 0.95 -10.95 23.70
CA GLY A 946 -0.12 -10.24 24.39
C GLY A 946 -1.01 -11.16 25.23
N CYS A 947 -1.33 -10.73 26.43
CA CYS A 947 -2.35 -11.32 27.30
C CYS A 947 -3.11 -10.23 28.06
N PHE A 948 -4.38 -10.53 28.38
CA PHE A 948 -5.19 -9.73 29.30
C PHE A 948 -5.33 -10.57 30.59
N ASP A 949 -4.50 -10.26 31.57
CA ASP A 949 -4.65 -10.82 32.90
C ASP A 949 -5.79 -10.14 33.65
#